data_544fad1b28d32416e19bbd1f5f333526
#
_entry.id   544fad1b28d32416e19bbd1f5f333526
#
_cell.length_a   1.000
_cell.length_b   1.000
_cell.length_c   1.000
_cell.angle_alpha   90.00
_cell.angle_beta   90.00
_cell.angle_gamma   90.00
#
_symmetry.space_group_name_H-M   'P 1'
#
loop_
_entity.id
_entity.type
_entity.pdbx_description
1 polymer ?
#
loop_
_entity_poly.entity_id
_entity_poly.type
_entity_poly.pdbx_seq_one_letter_code
_entity_poly.pdbx_strand_id
1 'polypeptide(L)'
;MHMQLQNSRLSLEIQRQHSEFSRTGKLNTTESINAINSIVVLEALTSIVPNIEILQLLLLLKYLSSTFTLAEVQPTVQGSVTQRGNTFIIETFHQAVDLVNAAYKTSRGRSKAALHKGSIRANDLLSFFKLPVAETRNAVRAAELMETTIELIRQMVYTQEKIFRNATDLLSTLDLQTLAKVTGCTTQLQMVTCSSSCLLDKYRTISGICNNRQHTHWGAANVPYVRWLPPEYDDGFSVPKGWLETKEYNGFPLPLARMVSTAILHTGNRNISLDSNYAHILVEWGQWIDHDMDLTPQSASTSSFIDSVDCSSSCYNRSPCFPIQIPDDDPRACESETCMPFFRSAPACGSGESGILTGQLRPREQLNSITSFVDASMVYGSTETLAWKLRNHTNDLGYLAINQQYSDNGLAYLPFMTKKLQNPCALTRDQSLVGNKSDIPCFLAGDSRANEHLGMQALHTIFLREHNRIVSELHQLNPHWSGETLYQEARKIMGAYHQIINWKDYVPKILGPEATKQHLPPYKGYDETVDPRISNVFATAAFRFAHVTIHPILFRLDENYRENPTYPSISLHKSFFSPWRIIEEGGIDPIIRGVILNSAKLQTQTQMMPEELTEKLFQPKESLALDLAALNLQRGRDHGLPSYNAWRQFCGLQEAKNISELIQIFNSTYLARKILSVYKTPENIDVWIGAIAEPLLPRARVGELLACLLGKQFRVLRDGDRFWWENEGVFTNQQKEELSKVTLSRILCDNTRIQRIPVDVFSRNQYPNDFVLCNSSAIPSINLAPWKEKTTETPCGEVSQGGKGTFLLLQDIHPF
;
A
#
# COMPACT_ATOMS: atom_id res chain seq x y z
N MET A 1 -40.35 -3.45 -43.81
CA MET A 1 -39.77 -3.62 -45.16
C MET A 1 -38.79 -2.49 -45.54
N HIS A 2 -39.09 -1.22 -45.27
CA HIS A 2 -38.16 -0.14 -45.61
C HIS A 2 -36.90 -0.11 -44.73
N MET A 3 -37.00 -0.51 -43.47
CA MET A 3 -35.88 -0.59 -42.52
C MET A 3 -34.91 -1.75 -42.77
N GLN A 4 -35.39 -2.88 -43.30
CA GLN A 4 -34.52 -4.00 -43.66
C GLN A 4 -33.69 -3.72 -44.93
N LEU A 5 -34.18 -2.87 -45.84
CA LEU A 5 -33.45 -2.43 -47.04
C LEU A 5 -32.37 -1.38 -46.72
N GLN A 6 -32.55 -0.57 -45.70
CA GLN A 6 -31.50 0.37 -45.26
C GLN A 6 -30.36 -0.32 -44.50
N ASN A 7 -30.67 -1.29 -43.65
CA ASN A 7 -29.66 -2.08 -42.94
C ASN A 7 -28.83 -2.96 -43.92
N SER A 8 -29.45 -3.51 -44.96
CA SER A 8 -28.73 -4.28 -45.98
C SER A 8 -27.82 -3.41 -46.85
N ARG A 9 -28.19 -2.15 -47.15
CA ARG A 9 -27.33 -1.22 -47.87
C ARG A 9 -26.15 -0.75 -47.03
N LEU A 10 -26.35 -0.49 -45.74
CA LEU A 10 -25.27 -0.08 -44.81
C LEU A 10 -24.27 -1.23 -44.61
N SER A 11 -24.74 -2.45 -44.47
CA SER A 11 -23.90 -3.64 -44.32
C SER A 11 -23.04 -3.92 -45.56
N LEU A 12 -23.61 -3.71 -46.78
CA LEU A 12 -22.88 -3.83 -48.03
C LEU A 12 -21.82 -2.74 -48.25
N GLU A 13 -22.08 -1.51 -47.80
CA GLU A 13 -21.15 -0.42 -47.89
C GLU A 13 -19.95 -0.63 -46.91
N ILE A 14 -20.23 -1.12 -45.69
CA ILE A 14 -19.19 -1.48 -44.70
C ILE A 14 -18.34 -2.65 -45.22
N GLN A 15 -18.94 -3.68 -45.80
CA GLN A 15 -18.16 -4.78 -46.37
C GLN A 15 -17.31 -4.35 -47.56
N ARG A 16 -17.77 -3.40 -48.37
CA ARG A 16 -17.03 -2.85 -49.51
C ARG A 16 -15.82 -2.03 -49.02
N GLN A 17 -15.98 -1.19 -48.00
CA GLN A 17 -14.88 -0.41 -47.42
C GLN A 17 -13.85 -1.28 -46.72
N HIS A 18 -14.30 -2.37 -46.05
CA HIS A 18 -13.40 -3.36 -45.44
C HIS A 18 -12.58 -4.11 -46.50
N SER A 19 -13.14 -4.39 -47.66
CA SER A 19 -12.44 -5.04 -48.79
C SER A 19 -11.44 -4.08 -49.47
N GLU A 20 -11.74 -2.80 -49.52
CA GLU A 20 -10.85 -1.77 -50.06
C GLU A 20 -9.68 -1.46 -49.12
N PHE A 21 -9.93 -1.48 -47.81
CA PHE A 21 -8.88 -1.36 -46.76
C PHE A 21 -7.87 -2.52 -46.79
N SER A 22 -8.38 -3.75 -46.97
CA SER A 22 -7.54 -4.94 -47.12
C SER A 22 -6.68 -4.95 -48.38
N ARG A 23 -7.07 -4.17 -49.40
CA ARG A 23 -6.37 -4.11 -50.69
C ARG A 23 -5.34 -2.98 -50.80
N THR A 24 -5.52 -1.86 -50.12
CA THR A 24 -4.74 -0.62 -50.41
C THR A 24 -3.95 -0.09 -49.19
N GLY A 25 -4.26 -0.47 -47.96
CA GLY A 25 -3.56 -0.03 -46.76
C GLY A 25 -3.58 1.49 -46.50
N LYS A 26 -4.45 2.25 -47.20
CA LYS A 26 -4.54 3.72 -47.03
C LYS A 26 -6.00 4.14 -46.84
N LEU A 27 -6.26 4.75 -45.70
CA LEU A 27 -7.47 5.54 -45.41
C LEU A 27 -7.14 7.02 -45.63
N ASN A 28 -7.75 7.60 -46.60
CA ASN A 28 -7.69 9.04 -46.89
C ASN A 28 -9.06 9.65 -46.66
N THR A 29 -9.38 10.04 -45.42
CA THR A 29 -10.17 11.23 -45.08
C THR A 29 -10.63 11.15 -43.61
N THR A 30 -10.69 12.29 -42.95
CA THR A 30 -11.17 12.52 -41.58
C THR A 30 -12.61 12.01 -41.32
N GLU A 31 -13.44 11.94 -42.38
CA GLU A 31 -14.81 11.45 -42.30
C GLU A 31 -14.91 9.95 -42.04
N SER A 32 -13.97 9.15 -42.54
CA SER A 32 -13.96 7.68 -42.32
C SER A 32 -13.59 7.32 -40.89
N ILE A 33 -12.74 8.09 -40.21
CA ILE A 33 -12.36 7.86 -38.82
C ILE A 33 -13.52 8.18 -37.88
N ASN A 34 -14.29 9.23 -38.17
CA ASN A 34 -15.48 9.60 -37.40
C ASN A 34 -16.62 8.55 -37.55
N ALA A 35 -16.76 7.96 -38.71
CA ALA A 35 -17.73 6.87 -38.93
C ALA A 35 -17.36 5.60 -38.17
N ILE A 36 -16.10 5.21 -38.13
CA ILE A 36 -15.61 4.02 -37.40
C ILE A 36 -15.77 4.22 -35.90
N ASN A 37 -15.41 5.38 -35.36
CA ASN A 37 -15.59 5.69 -33.95
C ASN A 37 -17.08 5.70 -33.53
N SER A 38 -17.97 6.19 -34.40
CA SER A 38 -19.41 6.17 -34.15
C SER A 38 -19.99 4.75 -34.13
N ILE A 39 -19.47 3.84 -34.95
CA ILE A 39 -19.93 2.43 -35.02
C ILE A 39 -19.46 1.66 -33.78
N VAL A 40 -18.22 1.85 -33.33
CA VAL A 40 -17.68 1.21 -32.11
C VAL A 40 -18.46 1.65 -30.87
N VAL A 41 -18.83 2.91 -30.78
CA VAL A 41 -19.67 3.46 -29.70
C VAL A 41 -21.09 2.89 -29.77
N LEU A 42 -21.65 2.68 -30.95
CA LEU A 42 -22.97 2.10 -31.12
C LEU A 42 -23.01 0.62 -30.72
N GLU A 43 -22.02 -0.16 -31.09
CA GLU A 43 -21.91 -1.59 -30.66
C GLU A 43 -21.71 -1.72 -29.15
N ALA A 44 -20.94 -0.80 -28.52
CA ALA A 44 -20.77 -0.77 -27.07
C ALA A 44 -22.06 -0.39 -26.32
N LEU A 45 -22.83 0.56 -26.85
CA LEU A 45 -24.11 0.99 -26.26
C LEU A 45 -25.23 -0.02 -26.41
N THR A 46 -25.33 -0.73 -27.55
CA THR A 46 -26.33 -1.78 -27.76
C THR A 46 -26.09 -3.04 -26.92
N SER A 47 -24.84 -3.28 -26.50
CA SER A 47 -24.50 -4.38 -25.59
C SER A 47 -24.82 -4.10 -24.12
N ILE A 48 -24.99 -2.82 -23.75
CA ILE A 48 -25.19 -2.40 -22.36
C ILE A 48 -26.66 -2.16 -21.99
N VAL A 49 -27.50 -1.80 -22.96
CA VAL A 49 -28.95 -1.49 -22.71
C VAL A 49 -29.86 -2.03 -23.79
N PRO A 50 -30.50 -3.19 -23.57
CA PRO A 50 -31.23 -3.91 -24.61
C PRO A 50 -32.56 -3.30 -25.07
N ASN A 51 -33.06 -2.20 -24.53
CA ASN A 51 -34.45 -1.71 -24.77
C ASN A 51 -34.57 -0.19 -24.99
N ILE A 52 -33.64 0.47 -25.61
CA ILE A 52 -33.81 1.88 -26.03
C ILE A 52 -34.21 1.96 -27.49
N GLU A 53 -35.32 2.66 -27.80
CA GLU A 53 -35.71 2.92 -29.18
C GLU A 53 -34.65 3.78 -29.92
N ILE A 54 -34.31 3.40 -31.13
CA ILE A 54 -33.27 4.01 -31.98
C ILE A 54 -33.42 5.54 -32.10
N LEU A 55 -34.64 6.05 -31.96
CA LEU A 55 -34.94 7.47 -32.00
C LEU A 55 -34.38 8.23 -30.78
N GLN A 56 -34.38 7.60 -29.59
CA GLN A 56 -33.81 8.17 -28.37
C GLN A 56 -32.28 8.19 -28.42
N LEU A 57 -31.69 7.17 -29.04
CA LEU A 57 -30.24 7.09 -29.25
C LEU A 57 -29.75 8.16 -30.25
N LEU A 58 -30.48 8.38 -31.31
CA LEU A 58 -30.19 9.44 -32.29
C LEU A 58 -30.37 10.86 -31.73
N LEU A 59 -31.30 11.05 -30.81
CA LEU A 59 -31.48 12.33 -30.09
C LEU A 59 -30.35 12.56 -29.10
N LEU A 60 -29.90 11.53 -28.44
CA LEU A 60 -28.73 11.60 -27.53
C LEU A 60 -27.43 11.94 -28.29
N LEU A 61 -27.21 11.29 -29.43
CA LEU A 61 -26.06 11.55 -30.30
C LEU A 61 -26.11 12.96 -30.91
N LYS A 62 -27.30 13.46 -31.24
CA LYS A 62 -27.46 14.83 -31.73
C LYS A 62 -27.25 15.88 -30.62
N TYR A 63 -27.64 15.56 -29.37
CA TYR A 63 -27.38 16.42 -28.21
C TYR A 63 -25.89 16.44 -27.86
N LEU A 64 -25.21 15.29 -27.91
CA LEU A 64 -23.75 15.19 -27.68
C LEU A 64 -22.95 15.89 -28.78
N SER A 65 -23.38 15.84 -30.06
CA SER A 65 -22.70 16.55 -31.15
C SER A 65 -22.91 18.06 -31.14
N SER A 66 -23.98 18.56 -30.52
CA SER A 66 -24.22 20.02 -30.40
C SER A 66 -23.49 20.67 -29.21
N THR A 67 -22.94 19.90 -28.28
CA THR A 67 -22.15 20.39 -27.18
C THR A 67 -20.64 20.42 -27.44
N PHE A 68 -20.18 19.86 -28.54
CA PHE A 68 -18.79 19.92 -28.98
C PHE A 68 -18.59 20.86 -30.16
N THR A 69 -18.85 22.15 -29.97
CA THR A 69 -18.27 23.19 -30.84
C THR A 69 -16.91 23.56 -30.32
N LEU A 70 -15.87 23.00 -30.94
CA LEU A 70 -14.51 23.50 -30.84
C LEU A 70 -14.51 24.98 -31.26
N ALA A 71 -14.19 25.88 -30.35
CA ALA A 71 -13.91 27.25 -30.68
C ALA A 71 -12.64 27.27 -31.57
N GLU A 72 -12.83 27.54 -32.84
CA GLU A 72 -11.72 27.91 -33.73
C GLU A 72 -11.09 29.21 -33.26
N VAL A 73 -9.90 29.12 -32.71
CA VAL A 73 -9.04 30.29 -32.45
C VAL A 73 -8.29 30.58 -33.74
N GLN A 74 -8.69 31.64 -34.44
CA GLN A 74 -7.93 32.18 -35.56
C GLN A 74 -6.58 32.73 -35.02
N PRO A 75 -5.47 32.46 -35.69
CA PRO A 75 -4.17 32.96 -35.27
C PRO A 75 -3.97 34.43 -35.66
N THR A 76 -3.99 35.32 -34.68
CA THR A 76 -3.42 36.65 -34.85
C THR A 76 -1.91 36.59 -34.62
N VAL A 77 -1.16 36.85 -35.66
CA VAL A 77 0.29 36.87 -35.64
C VAL A 77 0.78 38.11 -34.88
N GLN A 78 1.21 37.89 -33.63
CA GLN A 78 2.24 38.72 -33.00
C GLN A 78 3.13 37.81 -32.15
N GLY A 79 4.29 37.44 -32.71
CA GLY A 79 5.23 36.51 -32.07
C GLY A 79 5.98 37.16 -30.93
N SER A 80 5.77 36.71 -29.71
CA SER A 80 6.67 36.92 -28.59
C SER A 80 7.41 35.61 -28.27
N VAL A 81 8.57 35.73 -27.67
CA VAL A 81 9.45 34.62 -27.26
C VAL A 81 8.73 33.60 -26.36
N THR A 82 7.64 33.99 -25.67
CA THR A 82 6.79 33.16 -24.84
C THR A 82 5.98 32.09 -25.59
N GLN A 83 5.63 32.35 -26.86
CA GLN A 83 4.82 31.39 -27.64
C GLN A 83 5.67 30.21 -28.17
N ARG A 84 6.96 30.42 -28.42
CA ARG A 84 7.92 29.36 -28.76
C ARG A 84 8.24 28.48 -27.57
N GLY A 85 8.29 29.03 -26.38
CA GLY A 85 8.52 28.28 -25.15
C GLY A 85 7.45 27.22 -24.88
N ASN A 86 6.17 27.59 -24.92
CA ASN A 86 5.06 26.66 -24.68
C ASN A 86 5.02 25.48 -25.67
N THR A 87 5.28 25.74 -26.98
CA THR A 87 5.33 24.69 -28.00
C THR A 87 6.46 23.70 -27.72
N PHE A 88 7.65 24.18 -27.36
CA PHE A 88 8.77 23.33 -27.01
C PHE A 88 8.51 22.45 -25.80
N ILE A 89 7.89 22.97 -24.74
CA ILE A 89 7.53 22.23 -23.55
C ILE A 89 6.51 21.15 -23.88
N ILE A 90 5.47 21.47 -24.64
CA ILE A 90 4.44 20.51 -25.04
C ILE A 90 5.02 19.40 -25.92
N GLU A 91 5.90 19.73 -26.87
CA GLU A 91 6.60 18.73 -27.70
C GLU A 91 7.48 17.81 -26.86
N THR A 92 8.23 18.36 -25.90
CA THR A 92 9.06 17.55 -24.98
C THR A 92 8.22 16.71 -24.05
N PHE A 93 7.08 17.23 -23.58
CA PHE A 93 6.12 16.43 -22.81
C PHE A 93 5.59 15.24 -23.62
N HIS A 94 5.24 15.42 -24.89
CA HIS A 94 4.81 14.30 -25.73
C HIS A 94 5.91 13.25 -25.89
N GLN A 95 7.17 13.65 -26.02
CA GLN A 95 8.31 12.71 -26.02
C GLN A 95 8.40 11.95 -24.68
N ALA A 96 8.24 12.64 -23.55
CA ALA A 96 8.21 11.99 -22.24
C ALA A 96 7.05 11.00 -22.11
N VAL A 97 5.85 11.33 -22.62
CA VAL A 97 4.69 10.42 -22.66
C VAL A 97 5.03 9.15 -23.44
N ASP A 98 5.68 9.28 -24.60
CA ASP A 98 6.07 8.12 -25.43
C ASP A 98 7.09 7.25 -24.71
N LEU A 99 8.10 7.82 -24.06
CA LEU A 99 9.12 7.09 -23.30
C LEU A 99 8.52 6.36 -22.10
N VAL A 100 7.72 7.04 -21.28
CA VAL A 100 7.07 6.45 -20.11
C VAL A 100 6.11 5.33 -20.53
N ASN A 101 5.33 5.53 -21.60
CA ASN A 101 4.44 4.52 -22.14
C ASN A 101 5.20 3.30 -22.67
N ALA A 102 6.30 3.53 -23.40
CA ALA A 102 7.15 2.46 -23.92
C ALA A 102 7.74 1.64 -22.76
N ALA A 103 8.27 2.28 -21.72
CA ALA A 103 8.81 1.63 -20.55
C ALA A 103 7.73 0.80 -19.80
N TYR A 104 6.54 1.34 -19.60
CA TYR A 104 5.41 0.62 -19.01
C TYR A 104 4.95 -0.57 -19.84
N LYS A 105 4.90 -0.42 -21.17
CA LYS A 105 4.54 -1.50 -22.09
C LYS A 105 5.58 -2.63 -22.05
N THR A 106 6.85 -2.28 -22.07
CA THR A 106 7.98 -3.24 -21.98
C THR A 106 7.94 -4.00 -20.66
N SER A 107 7.79 -3.31 -19.54
CA SER A 107 7.69 -3.90 -18.21
C SER A 107 6.53 -4.90 -18.12
N ARG A 108 5.34 -4.51 -18.58
CA ARG A 108 4.17 -5.42 -18.64
C ARG A 108 4.40 -6.61 -19.57
N GLY A 109 5.08 -6.41 -20.69
CA GLY A 109 5.42 -7.47 -21.64
C GLY A 109 6.34 -8.52 -21.00
N ARG A 110 7.37 -8.07 -20.28
CA ARG A 110 8.30 -8.96 -19.56
C ARG A 110 7.61 -9.76 -18.46
N SER A 111 6.82 -9.10 -17.61
CA SER A 111 6.05 -9.79 -16.56
C SER A 111 5.09 -10.82 -17.12
N LYS A 112 4.39 -10.51 -18.22
CA LYS A 112 3.53 -11.49 -18.90
C LYS A 112 4.33 -12.67 -19.47
N ALA A 113 5.47 -12.42 -20.10
CA ALA A 113 6.30 -13.47 -20.67
C ALA A 113 6.86 -14.39 -19.57
N ALA A 114 7.30 -13.85 -18.43
CA ALA A 114 7.75 -14.62 -17.28
C ALA A 114 6.64 -15.52 -16.72
N LEU A 115 5.43 -14.96 -16.53
CA LEU A 115 4.26 -15.71 -16.08
C LEU A 115 3.87 -16.85 -17.04
N HIS A 116 3.92 -16.62 -18.35
CA HIS A 116 3.64 -17.67 -19.34
C HIS A 116 4.68 -18.79 -19.34
N LYS A 117 5.94 -18.48 -19.07
CA LYS A 117 7.02 -19.47 -18.97
C LYS A 117 7.04 -20.22 -17.64
N GLY A 118 6.23 -19.81 -16.66
CA GLY A 118 6.25 -20.35 -15.30
C GLY A 118 7.50 -19.98 -14.50
N SER A 119 8.34 -19.07 -15.03
CA SER A 119 9.54 -18.57 -14.35
C SER A 119 9.22 -17.21 -13.74
N ILE A 120 8.82 -17.19 -12.48
CA ILE A 120 8.62 -15.97 -11.72
C ILE A 120 9.84 -15.69 -10.86
N ARG A 121 10.33 -14.46 -10.85
CA ARG A 121 11.44 -14.01 -10.01
C ARG A 121 10.89 -13.39 -8.72
N ALA A 122 11.69 -13.39 -7.66
CA ALA A 122 11.33 -12.75 -6.38
C ALA A 122 10.94 -11.28 -6.55
N ASN A 123 11.59 -10.57 -7.46
CA ASN A 123 11.28 -9.19 -7.79
C ASN A 123 9.91 -9.01 -8.51
N ASP A 124 9.50 -9.97 -9.31
CA ASP A 124 8.18 -9.96 -9.94
C ASP A 124 7.08 -10.14 -8.86
N LEU A 125 7.33 -10.98 -7.84
CA LEU A 125 6.46 -11.13 -6.67
C LEU A 125 6.40 -9.84 -5.83
N LEU A 126 7.53 -9.20 -5.57
CA LEU A 126 7.58 -7.91 -4.87
C LEU A 126 6.81 -6.82 -5.63
N SER A 127 6.95 -6.78 -6.95
CA SER A 127 6.24 -5.82 -7.80
C SER A 127 4.73 -6.07 -7.81
N PHE A 128 4.31 -7.34 -7.81
CA PHE A 128 2.91 -7.72 -7.69
C PHE A 128 2.32 -7.34 -6.33
N PHE A 129 3.03 -7.63 -5.26
CA PHE A 129 2.70 -7.30 -3.90
C PHE A 129 2.46 -5.78 -3.68
N LYS A 130 3.24 -4.95 -4.37
CA LYS A 130 3.14 -3.48 -4.33
C LYS A 130 2.34 -2.88 -5.50
N LEU A 131 1.51 -3.67 -6.18
CA LEU A 131 0.76 -3.18 -7.33
C LEU A 131 -0.26 -2.11 -6.90
N PRO A 132 -0.08 -0.85 -7.32
CA PRO A 132 -0.99 0.22 -6.92
C PRO A 132 -2.35 0.10 -7.62
N VAL A 133 -3.41 0.57 -6.96
CA VAL A 133 -4.72 0.78 -7.55
C VAL A 133 -4.67 1.84 -8.67
N ALA A 134 -5.74 1.97 -9.46
CA ALA A 134 -5.74 2.85 -10.63
C ALA A 134 -5.44 4.32 -10.27
N GLU A 135 -6.06 4.81 -9.23
CA GLU A 135 -5.90 6.18 -8.73
C GLU A 135 -4.45 6.46 -8.31
N THR A 136 -3.84 5.55 -7.56
CA THR A 136 -2.42 5.65 -7.20
C THR A 136 -1.50 5.58 -8.42
N ARG A 137 -1.81 4.72 -9.43
CA ARG A 137 -1.04 4.68 -10.67
C ARG A 137 -1.08 5.99 -11.44
N ASN A 138 -2.23 6.66 -11.45
CA ASN A 138 -2.36 7.97 -12.09
C ASN A 138 -1.52 9.02 -11.36
N ALA A 139 -1.53 9.00 -10.03
CA ALA A 139 -0.71 9.88 -9.21
C ALA A 139 0.80 9.67 -9.47
N VAL A 140 1.26 8.43 -9.44
CA VAL A 140 2.64 8.05 -9.74
C VAL A 140 3.03 8.47 -11.15
N ARG A 141 2.19 8.14 -12.14
CA ARG A 141 2.45 8.46 -13.54
C ARG A 141 2.57 9.97 -13.79
N ALA A 142 1.74 10.79 -13.15
CA ALA A 142 1.81 12.24 -13.30
C ALA A 142 3.17 12.79 -12.87
N ALA A 143 3.68 12.34 -11.73
CA ALA A 143 5.01 12.71 -11.23
C ALA A 143 6.13 12.21 -12.14
N GLU A 144 6.05 10.96 -12.60
CA GLU A 144 7.04 10.38 -13.53
C GLU A 144 7.08 11.10 -14.89
N LEU A 145 5.93 11.47 -15.45
CA LEU A 145 5.85 12.25 -16.66
C LEU A 145 6.50 13.64 -16.48
N MET A 146 6.26 14.27 -15.35
CA MET A 146 6.84 15.56 -15.05
C MET A 146 8.35 15.48 -14.88
N GLU A 147 8.86 14.56 -14.07
CA GLU A 147 10.29 14.33 -13.90
C GLU A 147 10.99 14.00 -15.23
N THR A 148 10.39 13.11 -16.03
CA THR A 148 10.94 12.72 -17.35
C THR A 148 10.99 13.90 -18.31
N THR A 149 9.96 14.74 -18.32
CA THR A 149 9.93 15.93 -19.19
C THR A 149 11.02 16.92 -18.79
N ILE A 150 11.17 17.19 -17.50
CA ILE A 150 12.22 18.08 -16.97
C ILE A 150 13.61 17.56 -17.33
N GLU A 151 13.84 16.27 -17.18
CA GLU A 151 15.13 15.66 -17.50
C GLU A 151 15.43 15.74 -19.01
N LEU A 152 14.44 15.51 -19.89
CA LEU A 152 14.61 15.67 -21.33
C LEU A 152 14.97 17.12 -21.71
N ILE A 153 14.30 18.10 -21.10
CA ILE A 153 14.62 19.52 -21.30
C ILE A 153 16.07 19.79 -20.88
N ARG A 154 16.48 19.28 -19.71
CA ARG A 154 17.85 19.43 -19.20
C ARG A 154 18.88 18.84 -20.15
N GLN A 155 18.65 17.65 -20.68
CA GLN A 155 19.53 16.99 -21.65
C GLN A 155 19.62 17.73 -22.98
N MET A 156 18.50 18.24 -23.49
CA MET A 156 18.49 19.02 -24.73
C MET A 156 19.28 20.31 -24.57
N VAL A 157 19.12 21.05 -23.49
CA VAL A 157 19.87 22.27 -23.20
C VAL A 157 21.37 21.97 -23.04
N TYR A 158 21.71 20.91 -22.28
CA TYR A 158 23.11 20.49 -22.14
C TYR A 158 23.74 20.15 -23.50
N THR A 159 22.99 19.46 -24.37
CA THR A 159 23.50 19.09 -25.70
C THR A 159 23.79 20.31 -26.55
N GLN A 160 22.98 21.38 -26.45
CA GLN A 160 23.13 22.61 -27.19
C GLN A 160 24.17 23.55 -26.59
N GLU A 161 24.12 23.78 -25.29
CA GLU A 161 24.93 24.78 -24.59
C GLU A 161 26.22 24.22 -23.97
N LYS A 162 26.31 22.87 -23.79
CA LYS A 162 27.39 22.18 -23.07
C LYS A 162 27.55 22.63 -21.62
N ILE A 163 26.49 23.22 -21.03
CA ILE A 163 26.45 23.69 -19.65
C ILE A 163 25.31 22.97 -18.93
N PHE A 164 25.61 22.41 -17.78
CA PHE A 164 24.57 21.90 -16.89
C PHE A 164 23.85 23.07 -16.23
N ARG A 165 22.53 23.14 -16.42
CA ARG A 165 21.66 24.10 -15.75
C ARG A 165 20.65 23.34 -14.87
N ASN A 166 20.31 23.89 -13.72
CA ASN A 166 19.22 23.41 -12.90
C ASN A 166 17.88 23.68 -13.58
N ALA A 167 16.89 22.88 -13.31
CA ALA A 167 15.55 23.07 -13.87
C ALA A 167 14.95 24.45 -13.52
N THR A 168 15.31 25.02 -12.34
CA THR A 168 14.97 26.40 -11.94
C THR A 168 15.45 27.47 -12.93
N ASP A 169 16.58 27.22 -13.56
CA ASP A 169 17.21 28.19 -14.50
C ASP A 169 16.69 28.00 -15.93
N LEU A 170 15.99 26.89 -16.19
CA LEU A 170 15.56 26.51 -17.53
C LEU A 170 14.06 26.80 -17.78
N LEU A 171 13.23 26.75 -16.74
CA LEU A 171 11.79 26.83 -16.86
C LEU A 171 11.22 28.02 -16.07
N SER A 172 10.44 28.85 -16.73
CA SER A 172 9.69 29.89 -16.03
C SER A 172 8.55 29.32 -15.17
N THR A 173 8.03 30.10 -14.25
CA THR A 173 6.85 29.71 -13.44
C THR A 173 5.64 29.34 -14.32
N LEU A 174 5.45 30.04 -15.44
CA LEU A 174 4.36 29.74 -16.39
C LEU A 174 4.57 28.40 -17.10
N ASP A 175 5.81 28.10 -17.49
CA ASP A 175 6.18 26.82 -18.09
C ASP A 175 5.93 25.65 -17.13
N LEU A 176 6.29 25.81 -15.87
CA LEU A 176 6.07 24.83 -14.82
C LEU A 176 4.56 24.61 -14.54
N GLN A 177 3.77 25.69 -14.52
CA GLN A 177 2.31 25.57 -14.37
C GLN A 177 1.68 24.84 -15.56
N THR A 178 2.15 25.14 -16.78
CA THR A 178 1.72 24.45 -17.99
C THR A 178 2.07 22.97 -17.91
N LEU A 179 3.30 22.64 -17.54
CA LEU A 179 3.77 21.27 -17.39
C LEU A 179 2.98 20.51 -16.31
N ALA A 180 2.75 21.12 -15.15
CA ALA A 180 1.93 20.53 -14.08
C ALA A 180 0.51 20.21 -14.53
N LYS A 181 -0.08 21.06 -15.36
CA LYS A 181 -1.42 20.85 -15.92
C LYS A 181 -1.47 19.67 -16.88
N VAL A 182 -0.56 19.62 -17.84
CA VAL A 182 -0.55 18.56 -18.87
C VAL A 182 -0.13 17.20 -18.33
N THR A 183 0.71 17.16 -17.30
CA THR A 183 1.10 15.91 -16.63
C THR A 183 0.04 15.37 -15.67
N GLY A 184 -0.91 16.21 -15.23
CA GLY A 184 -1.90 15.86 -14.22
C GLY A 184 -1.48 16.17 -12.77
N CYS A 185 -0.27 16.72 -12.55
CA CYS A 185 0.19 17.07 -11.20
C CYS A 185 -0.70 18.15 -10.54
N THR A 186 -1.28 19.06 -11.32
CA THR A 186 -2.19 20.09 -10.78
C THR A 186 -3.36 19.47 -10.04
N THR A 187 -3.92 18.36 -10.54
CA THR A 187 -5.06 17.67 -9.90
C THR A 187 -4.71 17.12 -8.53
N GLN A 188 -3.47 16.63 -8.33
CA GLN A 188 -3.03 16.12 -7.02
C GLN A 188 -2.78 17.22 -5.99
N LEU A 189 -2.41 18.42 -6.46
CA LEU A 189 -2.11 19.58 -5.61
C LEU A 189 -3.36 20.43 -5.35
N GLN A 190 -4.47 20.15 -6.02
CA GLN A 190 -5.70 20.92 -5.90
C GLN A 190 -6.37 20.68 -4.54
N MET A 191 -6.69 21.77 -3.84
CA MET A 191 -7.43 21.70 -2.59
C MET A 191 -8.88 21.25 -2.85
N VAL A 192 -9.31 20.26 -2.09
CA VAL A 192 -10.69 19.78 -2.11
C VAL A 192 -11.53 20.60 -1.13
N THR A 193 -12.71 21.05 -1.56
CA THR A 193 -13.68 21.70 -0.66
C THR A 193 -14.60 20.63 -0.09
N CYS A 194 -14.64 20.53 1.24
CA CYS A 194 -15.50 19.59 1.93
C CYS A 194 -16.91 20.14 2.03
N SER A 195 -17.88 19.45 1.45
CA SER A 195 -19.29 19.80 1.62
C SER A 195 -19.77 19.44 3.03
N SER A 196 -20.63 20.25 3.59
CA SER A 196 -21.35 19.91 4.82
C SER A 196 -22.51 18.99 4.45
N SER A 197 -22.34 17.69 4.64
CA SER A 197 -23.43 16.72 4.52
C SER A 197 -23.45 15.83 5.74
N CYS A 198 -24.64 15.42 6.16
CA CYS A 198 -24.81 14.54 7.31
C CYS A 198 -24.02 13.22 7.16
N LEU A 199 -23.90 12.69 5.96
CA LEU A 199 -23.11 11.47 5.70
C LEU A 199 -21.62 11.68 5.93
N LEU A 200 -21.06 12.83 5.48
CA LEU A 200 -19.65 13.17 5.70
C LEU A 200 -19.36 13.56 7.16
N ASP A 201 -20.40 13.88 7.92
CA ASP A 201 -20.27 14.13 9.36
C ASP A 201 -20.30 12.83 10.17
N LYS A 202 -21.02 11.83 9.69
CA LYS A 202 -21.21 10.55 10.38
C LYS A 202 -20.17 9.50 10.02
N TYR A 203 -19.68 9.49 8.76
CA TYR A 203 -18.79 8.46 8.25
C TYR A 203 -17.53 9.02 7.62
N ARG A 204 -16.43 8.25 7.71
CA ARG A 204 -15.19 8.50 6.97
C ARG A 204 -15.42 8.33 5.48
N THR A 205 -14.85 9.20 4.66
CA THR A 205 -14.69 8.89 3.23
C THR A 205 -13.79 7.66 3.07
N ILE A 206 -13.88 6.97 1.95
CA ILE A 206 -13.02 5.79 1.67
C ILE A 206 -11.55 6.23 1.53
N SER A 207 -11.30 7.37 0.94
CA SER A 207 -9.96 7.90 0.71
C SER A 207 -9.35 8.66 1.90
N GLY A 208 -10.09 8.86 2.99
CA GLY A 208 -9.66 9.67 4.14
C GLY A 208 -9.71 11.18 3.92
N ILE A 209 -10.08 11.66 2.71
CA ILE A 209 -10.27 13.09 2.42
C ILE A 209 -11.35 13.65 3.34
N CYS A 210 -11.17 14.91 3.79
CA CYS A 210 -12.09 15.63 4.67
C CYS A 210 -12.23 15.04 6.09
N ASN A 211 -11.30 14.22 6.54
CA ASN A 211 -11.23 13.90 7.96
C ASN A 211 -10.95 15.20 8.74
N ASN A 212 -9.89 15.91 8.39
CA ASN A 212 -9.69 17.30 8.81
C ASN A 212 -10.37 18.24 7.80
N ARG A 213 -11.17 19.19 8.27
CA ARG A 213 -11.96 20.09 7.39
C ARG A 213 -11.18 21.31 6.91
N GLN A 214 -10.13 21.68 7.62
CA GLN A 214 -9.25 22.78 7.23
C GLN A 214 -8.11 22.27 6.33
N HIS A 215 -7.52 21.13 6.70
CA HIS A 215 -6.45 20.45 5.97
C HIS A 215 -6.99 19.17 5.34
N THR A 216 -7.79 19.35 4.29
CA THR A 216 -8.65 18.29 3.72
C THR A 216 -7.93 17.03 3.27
N HIS A 217 -6.63 17.12 2.97
CA HIS A 217 -5.78 15.99 2.55
C HIS A 217 -4.97 15.35 3.70
N TRP A 218 -5.03 15.89 4.92
CA TRP A 218 -4.30 15.28 6.02
C TRP A 218 -4.82 13.87 6.32
N GLY A 219 -3.92 12.90 6.23
CA GLY A 219 -4.23 11.49 6.42
C GLY A 219 -4.93 10.79 5.25
N ALA A 220 -5.21 11.51 4.13
CA ALA A 220 -5.81 10.92 2.95
C ALA A 220 -4.83 10.01 2.18
N ALA A 221 -5.39 9.11 1.37
CA ALA A 221 -4.62 8.30 0.43
C ALA A 221 -3.99 9.16 -0.69
N ASN A 222 -2.87 8.70 -1.20
CA ASN A 222 -2.10 9.34 -2.28
C ASN A 222 -1.55 10.74 -1.91
N VAL A 223 -1.26 10.97 -0.64
CA VAL A 223 -0.57 12.17 -0.16
C VAL A 223 0.84 11.83 0.33
N PRO A 224 1.78 12.80 0.33
CA PRO A 224 3.12 12.57 0.84
C PRO A 224 3.13 12.21 2.33
N TYR A 225 4.07 11.34 2.72
CA TYR A 225 4.43 11.19 4.12
C TYR A 225 4.87 12.52 4.72
N VAL A 226 4.60 12.73 6.01
CA VAL A 226 5.13 13.90 6.71
C VAL A 226 6.58 13.65 7.13
N ARG A 227 7.40 14.69 7.10
CA ARG A 227 8.76 14.62 7.62
C ARG A 227 8.88 15.36 8.94
N TRP A 228 9.38 14.66 9.95
CA TRP A 228 9.70 15.26 11.25
C TRP A 228 11.13 15.83 11.31
N LEU A 229 12.02 15.33 10.45
CA LEU A 229 13.32 15.91 10.13
C LEU A 229 13.42 16.12 8.62
N PRO A 230 14.15 17.13 8.15
CA PRO A 230 14.43 17.31 6.73
C PRO A 230 15.11 16.06 6.13
N PRO A 231 14.86 15.73 4.87
CA PRO A 231 15.54 14.59 4.24
C PRO A 231 17.00 14.94 3.93
N GLU A 232 17.85 13.92 3.95
CA GLU A 232 19.25 14.03 3.60
C GLU A 232 19.51 13.28 2.27
N TYR A 233 19.52 14.02 1.17
CA TYR A 233 19.91 13.55 -0.16
C TYR A 233 21.31 14.04 -0.50
N ASP A 234 22.03 13.32 -1.38
CA ASP A 234 23.40 13.62 -1.77
C ASP A 234 23.57 14.96 -2.48
N ASP A 235 22.57 15.32 -3.27
CA ASP A 235 22.45 16.60 -3.96
C ASP A 235 21.60 17.63 -3.16
N GLY A 236 21.19 17.28 -1.94
CA GLY A 236 20.25 18.03 -1.12
C GLY A 236 18.79 17.95 -1.58
N PHE A 237 18.48 17.14 -2.59
CA PHE A 237 17.25 17.27 -3.35
C PHE A 237 16.53 15.96 -3.71
N SER A 238 17.22 14.99 -4.33
CA SER A 238 16.60 13.76 -4.83
C SER A 238 17.53 12.55 -4.83
N VAL A 239 18.84 12.74 -4.99
CA VAL A 239 19.81 11.65 -5.13
C VAL A 239 20.05 10.97 -3.77
N PRO A 240 19.80 9.66 -3.62
CA PRO A 240 19.97 8.97 -2.34
C PRO A 240 21.43 8.94 -1.90
N LYS A 241 21.66 8.88 -0.60
CA LYS A 241 22.99 8.55 -0.06
C LYS A 241 23.44 7.17 -0.54
N GLY A 242 24.72 7.06 -0.91
CA GLY A 242 25.25 5.81 -1.48
C GLY A 242 24.96 5.60 -2.96
N TRP A 243 24.37 6.58 -3.65
CA TRP A 243 24.21 6.55 -5.11
C TRP A 243 25.55 6.58 -5.84
N LEU A 244 26.49 7.38 -5.32
CA LEU A 244 27.88 7.43 -5.77
C LEU A 244 28.71 6.59 -4.79
N GLU A 245 29.19 5.42 -5.23
CA GLU A 245 29.95 4.48 -4.39
C GLU A 245 31.24 5.05 -3.85
N THR A 246 31.84 6.01 -4.57
CA THR A 246 33.09 6.68 -4.18
C THR A 246 32.90 7.84 -3.20
N LYS A 247 31.65 8.23 -2.93
CA LYS A 247 31.38 9.36 -2.03
C LYS A 247 31.57 8.95 -0.57
N GLU A 248 32.35 9.77 0.15
CA GLU A 248 32.55 9.61 1.58
C GLU A 248 31.56 10.44 2.39
N TYR A 249 31.13 9.89 3.52
CA TYR A 249 30.30 10.52 4.53
C TYR A 249 31.04 10.47 5.85
N ASN A 250 31.25 11.62 6.48
CA ASN A 250 32.04 11.72 7.70
C ASN A 250 33.43 11.03 7.59
N GLY A 251 34.06 11.13 6.42
CA GLY A 251 35.39 10.58 6.11
C GLY A 251 35.43 9.09 5.76
N PHE A 252 34.27 8.46 5.53
CA PHE A 252 34.19 7.04 5.18
C PHE A 252 33.08 6.78 4.15
N PRO A 253 33.26 5.81 3.23
CA PRO A 253 32.17 5.38 2.35
C PRO A 253 31.04 4.71 3.17
N LEU A 254 29.79 4.85 2.73
CA LEU A 254 28.71 4.09 3.33
C LEU A 254 28.85 2.60 2.98
N PRO A 255 28.60 1.69 3.94
CA PRO A 255 28.62 0.28 3.64
C PRO A 255 27.48 -0.11 2.69
N LEU A 256 27.72 -1.10 1.85
CA LEU A 256 26.67 -1.69 1.02
C LEU A 256 25.55 -2.27 1.89
N ALA A 257 24.29 -2.08 1.49
CA ALA A 257 23.14 -2.55 2.26
C ALA A 257 23.18 -4.08 2.50
N ARG A 258 23.63 -4.85 1.50
CA ARG A 258 23.80 -6.29 1.64
C ARG A 258 24.92 -6.67 2.63
N MET A 259 26.03 -5.94 2.63
CA MET A 259 27.11 -6.15 3.61
C MET A 259 26.61 -5.92 5.05
N VAL A 260 25.79 -4.89 5.28
CA VAL A 260 25.19 -4.64 6.60
C VAL A 260 24.26 -5.78 7.00
N SER A 261 23.43 -6.27 6.07
CA SER A 261 22.55 -7.41 6.31
C SER A 261 23.31 -8.65 6.75
N THR A 262 24.31 -9.05 5.99
CA THR A 262 25.09 -10.28 6.27
C THR A 262 25.96 -10.14 7.53
N ALA A 263 26.67 -9.01 7.65
CA ALA A 263 27.61 -8.82 8.74
C ALA A 263 26.93 -8.55 10.10
N ILE A 264 25.78 -7.86 10.14
CA ILE A 264 25.18 -7.40 11.38
C ILE A 264 23.88 -8.16 11.75
N LEU A 265 22.99 -8.36 10.78
CA LEU A 265 21.61 -8.74 11.06
C LEU A 265 21.34 -10.24 10.90
N HIS A 266 21.96 -10.89 9.92
CA HIS A 266 21.71 -12.29 9.60
C HIS A 266 21.85 -13.23 10.79
N THR A 267 20.87 -14.10 10.98
CA THR A 267 20.82 -15.13 12.01
C THR A 267 20.29 -16.42 11.41
N GLY A 268 21.06 -17.49 11.49
CA GLY A 268 20.60 -18.82 11.03
C GLY A 268 19.31 -19.23 11.74
N ASN A 269 18.38 -19.84 11.04
CA ASN A 269 17.06 -20.21 11.56
C ASN A 269 17.10 -21.05 12.84
N ARG A 270 18.15 -21.84 13.04
CA ARG A 270 18.34 -22.71 14.24
C ARG A 270 18.90 -21.96 15.45
N ASN A 271 19.40 -20.74 15.23
CA ASN A 271 20.10 -19.96 16.25
C ASN A 271 19.22 -18.84 16.83
N ILE A 272 17.92 -18.85 16.58
CA ILE A 272 16.99 -17.84 17.10
C ILE A 272 16.66 -18.08 18.57
N SER A 273 16.34 -17.02 19.30
CA SER A 273 15.70 -17.07 20.61
C SER A 273 14.20 -16.83 20.49
N LEU A 274 13.43 -17.51 21.35
CA LEU A 274 11.98 -17.37 21.40
C LEU A 274 11.56 -16.37 22.48
N ASP A 275 10.52 -15.62 22.19
CA ASP A 275 9.93 -14.70 23.16
C ASP A 275 9.20 -15.46 24.27
N SER A 276 9.61 -15.24 25.52
CA SER A 276 8.98 -15.88 26.67
C SER A 276 7.65 -15.21 27.10
N ASN A 277 7.37 -13.99 26.60
CA ASN A 277 6.24 -13.20 27.04
C ASN A 277 5.14 -13.07 25.99
N TYR A 278 5.47 -13.13 24.69
CA TYR A 278 4.53 -12.82 23.62
C TYR A 278 4.45 -13.92 22.58
N ALA A 279 3.22 -14.15 22.09
CA ALA A 279 2.90 -15.07 21.03
C ALA A 279 3.16 -14.46 19.64
N HIS A 280 3.27 -15.31 18.63
CA HIS A 280 3.55 -14.87 17.24
C HIS A 280 2.44 -13.98 16.66
N ILE A 281 1.20 -14.12 17.09
CA ILE A 281 0.10 -13.26 16.67
C ILE A 281 0.33 -11.77 17.00
N LEU A 282 1.20 -11.43 17.96
CA LEU A 282 1.61 -10.05 18.20
C LEU A 282 2.35 -9.47 16.97
N VAL A 283 3.17 -10.28 16.32
CA VAL A 283 3.92 -9.89 15.11
C VAL A 283 2.96 -9.79 13.92
N GLU A 284 2.07 -10.76 13.77
CA GLU A 284 1.03 -10.76 12.73
C GLU A 284 0.10 -9.54 12.84
N TRP A 285 -0.30 -9.16 14.05
CA TRP A 285 -1.09 -7.96 14.29
C TRP A 285 -0.30 -6.69 13.94
N GLY A 286 1.00 -6.67 14.24
CA GLY A 286 1.88 -5.55 13.85
C GLY A 286 1.87 -5.32 12.34
N GLN A 287 2.03 -6.37 11.55
CA GLN A 287 1.94 -6.27 10.10
C GLN A 287 0.53 -5.92 9.62
N TRP A 288 -0.50 -6.48 10.26
CA TRP A 288 -1.90 -6.18 9.96
C TRP A 288 -2.20 -4.70 10.10
N ILE A 289 -1.77 -4.08 11.20
CA ILE A 289 -2.02 -2.66 11.47
C ILE A 289 -1.11 -1.73 10.64
N ASP A 290 0.09 -2.17 10.26
CA ASP A 290 0.96 -1.49 9.29
C ASP A 290 0.25 -1.34 7.94
N HIS A 291 -0.42 -2.41 7.49
CA HIS A 291 -1.18 -2.43 6.25
C HIS A 291 -2.44 -1.54 6.27
N ASP A 292 -2.86 -1.05 7.43
CA ASP A 292 -3.92 -0.05 7.58
C ASP A 292 -3.39 1.39 7.47
N MET A 293 -2.09 1.61 7.75
CA MET A 293 -1.54 2.94 7.94
C MET A 293 -0.64 3.41 6.80
N ASP A 294 0.12 2.52 6.18
CA ASP A 294 1.04 2.91 5.12
C ASP A 294 1.24 1.87 4.02
N LEU A 295 1.41 2.37 2.81
CA LEU A 295 1.82 1.63 1.62
C LEU A 295 2.54 2.58 0.67
N THR A 296 3.85 2.43 0.53
CA THR A 296 4.64 3.23 -0.40
C THR A 296 4.62 2.61 -1.79
N PRO A 297 4.03 3.28 -2.81
CA PRO A 297 4.04 2.77 -4.18
C PRO A 297 5.43 2.89 -4.80
N GLN A 298 5.75 1.97 -5.68
CA GLN A 298 6.94 2.02 -6.53
C GLN A 298 6.57 2.50 -7.92
N SER A 299 7.59 2.93 -8.70
CA SER A 299 7.42 3.12 -10.13
C SER A 299 6.78 1.88 -10.76
N ALA A 300 5.83 2.08 -11.66
CA ALA A 300 5.21 1.00 -12.43
C ALA A 300 6.13 0.48 -13.57
N SER A 301 7.24 1.16 -13.83
CA SER A 301 8.26 0.73 -14.78
C SER A 301 9.37 -0.05 -14.10
N THR A 302 9.72 -1.18 -14.71
CA THR A 302 10.96 -1.93 -14.40
C THR A 302 12.12 -1.51 -15.31
N SER A 303 11.96 -0.43 -16.06
CA SER A 303 12.98 0.12 -16.95
C SER A 303 13.10 1.61 -16.72
N SER A 304 14.32 2.13 -16.87
CA SER A 304 14.59 3.56 -16.93
C SER A 304 13.82 4.20 -18.09
N PHE A 305 13.30 5.41 -17.87
CA PHE A 305 12.51 6.11 -18.89
C PHE A 305 13.37 6.69 -20.02
N ILE A 306 14.61 7.06 -19.75
CA ILE A 306 15.46 7.78 -20.70
C ILE A 306 16.20 6.81 -21.63
N ASP A 307 16.82 5.77 -21.10
CA ASP A 307 17.68 4.84 -21.83
C ASP A 307 17.13 3.41 -21.90
N SER A 308 15.93 3.18 -21.37
CA SER A 308 15.26 1.87 -21.37
C SER A 308 16.05 0.74 -20.69
N VAL A 309 17.04 1.07 -19.86
CA VAL A 309 17.79 0.09 -19.08
C VAL A 309 16.85 -0.70 -18.20
N ASP A 310 16.95 -2.04 -18.21
CA ASP A 310 16.15 -2.93 -17.39
C ASP A 310 16.70 -2.99 -15.97
N CYS A 311 15.98 -2.38 -15.02
CA CYS A 311 16.32 -2.40 -13.60
C CYS A 311 16.33 -3.82 -12.99
N SER A 312 15.71 -4.79 -13.65
CA SER A 312 15.68 -6.18 -13.17
C SER A 312 16.96 -6.96 -13.49
N SER A 313 17.81 -6.43 -14.36
CA SER A 313 19.03 -7.08 -14.84
C SER A 313 20.24 -6.16 -14.87
N SER A 314 20.07 -4.88 -14.57
CA SER A 314 21.14 -3.90 -14.53
C SER A 314 21.57 -3.61 -13.10
N CYS A 315 22.88 -3.58 -12.85
CA CYS A 315 23.47 -3.20 -11.59
C CYS A 315 23.91 -1.72 -11.56
N TYR A 316 23.50 -0.92 -12.53
CA TYR A 316 23.81 0.50 -12.56
C TYR A 316 22.69 1.35 -11.95
N ASN A 317 23.07 2.38 -11.19
CA ASN A 317 22.16 3.38 -10.65
C ASN A 317 21.60 4.27 -11.78
N ARG A 318 20.34 4.07 -12.11
CA ARG A 318 19.60 4.81 -13.16
C ARG A 318 18.14 4.96 -12.74
N SER A 319 17.67 6.15 -12.45
CA SER A 319 16.28 6.34 -12.02
C SER A 319 15.28 5.66 -12.98
N PRO A 320 14.32 4.83 -12.47
CA PRO A 320 14.04 4.53 -11.07
C PRO A 320 14.87 3.36 -10.47
N CYS A 321 15.92 2.87 -11.13
CA CYS A 321 16.75 1.76 -10.65
C CYS A 321 17.75 2.26 -9.58
N PHE A 322 17.76 1.61 -8.43
CA PHE A 322 18.77 1.78 -7.37
C PHE A 322 19.18 0.42 -6.80
N PRO A 323 19.82 -0.45 -7.61
CA PRO A 323 20.12 -1.83 -7.26
C PRO A 323 20.97 -1.94 -6.01
N ILE A 324 20.73 -3.00 -5.24
CA ILE A 324 21.50 -3.33 -4.05
C ILE A 324 22.71 -4.13 -4.52
N GLN A 325 23.90 -3.56 -4.40
CA GLN A 325 25.15 -4.22 -4.76
C GLN A 325 25.42 -5.39 -3.83
N ILE A 326 25.91 -6.51 -4.37
CA ILE A 326 26.34 -7.70 -3.64
C ILE A 326 27.87 -7.66 -3.52
N PRO A 327 28.43 -7.72 -2.29
CA PRO A 327 29.87 -7.77 -2.10
C PRO A 327 30.50 -9.00 -2.76
N ASP A 328 31.74 -8.90 -3.24
CA ASP A 328 32.45 -9.99 -3.91
C ASP A 328 32.66 -11.23 -3.02
N ASP A 329 32.70 -11.03 -1.69
CA ASP A 329 32.85 -12.08 -0.67
C ASP A 329 31.50 -12.61 -0.15
N ASP A 330 30.37 -12.14 -0.70
CA ASP A 330 29.03 -12.66 -0.34
C ASP A 330 28.84 -14.06 -0.98
N PRO A 331 28.26 -15.03 -0.25
CA PRO A 331 27.94 -16.34 -0.82
C PRO A 331 27.13 -16.30 -2.11
N ARG A 332 26.31 -15.26 -2.33
CA ARG A 332 25.52 -15.07 -3.54
C ARG A 332 26.34 -14.66 -4.76
N ALA A 333 27.50 -14.04 -4.57
CA ALA A 333 28.36 -13.64 -5.68
C ALA A 333 28.86 -14.84 -6.50
N CYS A 334 28.94 -16.04 -5.90
CA CYS A 334 29.31 -17.28 -6.58
C CYS A 334 28.29 -17.74 -7.63
N GLU A 335 27.07 -17.22 -7.60
CA GLU A 335 25.97 -17.55 -8.51
C GLU A 335 25.89 -16.60 -9.73
N SER A 336 26.93 -15.83 -10.00
CA SER A 336 27.03 -14.83 -11.10
C SER A 336 26.12 -13.60 -10.98
N GLU A 337 25.47 -13.37 -9.85
CA GLU A 337 24.71 -12.13 -9.62
C GLU A 337 25.54 -11.12 -8.82
N THR A 338 25.66 -9.91 -9.35
CA THR A 338 26.44 -8.82 -8.74
C THR A 338 25.55 -7.80 -8.01
N CYS A 339 24.23 -7.89 -8.16
CA CYS A 339 23.28 -7.03 -7.49
C CYS A 339 21.88 -7.62 -7.38
N MET A 340 21.11 -7.15 -6.40
CA MET A 340 19.66 -7.40 -6.31
C MET A 340 18.87 -6.21 -6.88
N PRO A 341 17.83 -6.46 -7.70
CA PRO A 341 16.99 -5.40 -8.21
C PRO A 341 16.33 -4.59 -7.08
N PHE A 342 16.36 -3.27 -7.21
CA PHE A 342 15.65 -2.35 -6.33
C PHE A 342 15.13 -1.16 -7.13
N PHE A 343 13.86 -0.80 -6.90
CA PHE A 343 13.20 0.33 -7.54
C PHE A 343 12.94 1.41 -6.51
N ARG A 344 13.24 2.64 -6.87
CA ARG A 344 12.94 3.79 -6.03
C ARG A 344 11.44 3.92 -5.78
N SER A 345 11.08 4.40 -4.61
CA SER A 345 9.71 4.79 -4.31
C SER A 345 9.26 5.90 -5.23
N ALA A 346 8.00 5.85 -5.65
CA ALA A 346 7.42 6.84 -6.54
C ALA A 346 7.44 8.24 -5.89
N PRO A 347 7.82 9.29 -6.65
CA PRO A 347 7.83 10.64 -6.13
C PRO A 347 6.43 11.21 -6.01
N ALA A 348 6.24 12.16 -5.10
CA ALA A 348 5.06 13.01 -5.06
C ALA A 348 5.19 14.18 -6.04
N CYS A 349 4.13 14.53 -6.74
CA CYS A 349 4.07 15.75 -7.54
C CYS A 349 4.47 16.99 -6.73
N GLY A 350 5.27 17.87 -7.28
CA GLY A 350 5.75 19.07 -6.62
C GLY A 350 6.87 18.84 -5.62
N SER A 351 7.56 17.72 -5.73
CA SER A 351 8.74 17.37 -4.93
C SER A 351 9.84 16.77 -5.81
N GLY A 352 11.07 16.72 -5.34
CA GLY A 352 12.21 16.27 -6.12
C GLY A 352 12.38 17.09 -7.40
N GLU A 353 12.66 16.46 -8.51
CA GLU A 353 12.84 17.13 -9.82
C GLU A 353 11.62 17.99 -10.22
N SER A 354 10.43 17.66 -9.71
CA SER A 354 9.21 18.44 -9.92
C SER A 354 8.94 19.50 -8.83
N GLY A 355 9.83 19.65 -7.86
CA GLY A 355 9.67 20.51 -6.67
C GLY A 355 9.55 22.01 -6.97
N ILE A 356 9.97 22.42 -8.14
CA ILE A 356 9.97 23.79 -8.62
C ILE A 356 8.55 24.34 -8.85
N LEU A 357 7.54 23.48 -9.00
CA LEU A 357 6.14 23.88 -9.24
C LEU A 357 5.57 24.91 -8.25
N THR A 358 6.10 24.96 -7.06
CA THR A 358 5.64 25.86 -6.01
C THR A 358 6.53 27.10 -5.84
N GLY A 359 7.50 27.30 -6.75
CA GLY A 359 8.50 28.36 -6.65
C GLY A 359 9.53 28.13 -5.53
N GLN A 360 9.50 26.97 -4.91
CA GLN A 360 10.47 26.55 -3.87
C GLN A 360 11.02 25.18 -4.23
N LEU A 361 12.32 25.01 -4.13
CA LEU A 361 12.96 23.69 -4.22
C LEU A 361 12.47 22.84 -3.04
N ARG A 362 11.68 21.83 -3.33
CA ARG A 362 11.24 20.85 -2.33
C ARG A 362 11.95 19.53 -2.59
N PRO A 363 12.65 18.98 -1.60
CA PRO A 363 13.24 17.66 -1.73
C PRO A 363 12.21 16.60 -2.11
N ARG A 364 12.68 15.50 -2.70
CA ARG A 364 11.86 14.36 -3.08
C ARG A 364 11.09 13.82 -1.89
N GLU A 365 9.77 13.72 -2.06
CA GLU A 365 8.84 13.13 -1.10
C GLU A 365 8.22 11.86 -1.68
N GLN A 366 7.90 10.91 -0.82
CA GLN A 366 7.25 9.66 -1.17
C GLN A 366 5.79 9.67 -0.75
N LEU A 367 4.94 9.05 -1.57
CA LEU A 367 3.50 8.95 -1.34
C LEU A 367 3.16 7.83 -0.36
N ASN A 368 2.14 8.06 0.47
CA ASN A 368 1.34 7.00 1.07
C ASN A 368 0.13 6.73 0.17
N SER A 369 0.03 5.54 -0.40
CA SER A 369 -1.06 5.21 -1.32
C SER A 369 -2.38 4.85 -0.63
N ILE A 370 -2.36 4.67 0.69
CA ILE A 370 -3.54 4.35 1.51
C ILE A 370 -3.79 5.46 2.55
N THR A 371 -4.92 5.38 3.25
CA THR A 371 -5.21 6.30 4.36
C THR A 371 -4.20 6.08 5.49
N SER A 372 -3.87 7.16 6.21
CA SER A 372 -3.04 7.07 7.42
C SER A 372 -3.83 6.62 8.65
N PHE A 373 -5.16 6.71 8.60
CA PHE A 373 -6.00 6.41 9.76
C PHE A 373 -6.07 4.91 10.06
N VAL A 374 -6.22 4.57 11.33
CA VAL A 374 -6.61 3.22 11.72
C VAL A 374 -8.12 3.10 11.51
N ASP A 375 -8.51 2.78 10.28
CA ASP A 375 -9.89 2.78 9.80
C ASP A 375 -10.30 1.47 9.10
N ALA A 376 -9.47 0.46 9.21
CA ALA A 376 -9.60 -0.84 8.56
C ALA A 376 -9.51 -0.78 7.02
N SER A 377 -8.72 0.17 6.47
CA SER A 377 -8.55 0.31 5.02
C SER A 377 -8.01 -0.95 4.34
N MET A 378 -7.26 -1.81 5.04
CA MET A 378 -6.82 -3.10 4.52
C MET A 378 -8.00 -4.06 4.23
N VAL A 379 -9.16 -3.84 4.87
CA VAL A 379 -10.39 -4.60 4.59
C VAL A 379 -11.18 -3.96 3.45
N TYR A 380 -11.30 -2.63 3.45
CA TYR A 380 -12.24 -1.89 2.58
C TYR A 380 -11.60 -1.22 1.37
N GLY A 381 -10.29 -1.08 1.36
CA GLY A 381 -9.56 -0.26 0.39
C GLY A 381 -9.55 1.23 0.75
N SER A 382 -8.71 1.98 0.04
CA SER A 382 -8.55 3.43 0.21
C SER A 382 -8.98 4.23 -1.03
N THR A 383 -9.72 3.58 -1.95
CA THR A 383 -10.31 4.21 -3.14
C THR A 383 -11.72 3.72 -3.36
N GLU A 384 -12.60 4.57 -3.87
CA GLU A 384 -14.00 4.24 -4.13
C GLU A 384 -14.14 3.06 -5.09
N THR A 385 -13.30 3.03 -6.13
CA THR A 385 -13.30 1.95 -7.13
C THR A 385 -13.01 0.59 -6.49
N LEU A 386 -12.03 0.50 -5.58
CA LEU A 386 -11.72 -0.74 -4.90
C LEU A 386 -12.79 -1.09 -3.86
N ALA A 387 -13.22 -0.13 -3.05
CA ALA A 387 -14.27 -0.34 -2.06
C ALA A 387 -15.55 -0.86 -2.69
N TRP A 388 -15.97 -0.28 -3.81
CA TRP A 388 -17.12 -0.75 -4.57
C TRP A 388 -16.93 -2.20 -5.06
N LYS A 389 -15.75 -2.51 -5.62
CA LYS A 389 -15.43 -3.85 -6.13
C LYS A 389 -15.45 -4.95 -5.07
N LEU A 390 -15.15 -4.61 -3.82
CA LEU A 390 -15.11 -5.56 -2.70
C LEU A 390 -16.50 -5.87 -2.15
N ARG A 391 -17.54 -5.11 -2.50
CA ARG A 391 -18.91 -5.28 -2.00
C ARG A 391 -19.67 -6.36 -2.76
N ASN A 392 -20.62 -6.96 -2.09
CA ASN A 392 -21.60 -7.82 -2.71
C ASN A 392 -22.75 -6.99 -3.31
N HIS A 393 -22.89 -7.03 -4.62
CA HIS A 393 -23.92 -6.28 -5.37
C HIS A 393 -25.12 -7.15 -5.79
N THR A 394 -25.23 -8.37 -5.29
CA THR A 394 -26.37 -9.25 -5.61
C THR A 394 -27.62 -8.94 -4.78
N ASN A 395 -27.46 -8.22 -3.68
CA ASN A 395 -28.52 -7.73 -2.80
C ASN A 395 -28.13 -6.39 -2.17
N ASP A 396 -29.12 -5.70 -1.59
CA ASP A 396 -28.91 -4.43 -0.87
C ASP A 396 -28.83 -4.68 0.64
N LEU A 397 -27.84 -5.48 1.08
CA LEU A 397 -27.64 -5.82 2.48
C LEU A 397 -26.27 -5.33 3.05
N GLY A 398 -25.46 -4.68 2.23
CA GLY A 398 -24.19 -4.10 2.70
C GLY A 398 -23.06 -5.09 2.94
N TYR A 399 -23.19 -6.36 2.54
CA TYR A 399 -22.14 -7.37 2.68
C TYR A 399 -20.93 -7.10 1.79
N LEU A 400 -19.76 -7.55 2.25
CA LEU A 400 -18.59 -7.78 1.40
C LEU A 400 -18.77 -9.07 0.59
N ALA A 401 -18.20 -9.08 -0.62
CA ALA A 401 -18.22 -10.23 -1.51
C ALA A 401 -17.37 -11.38 -0.95
N ILE A 402 -17.85 -12.59 -1.11
CA ILE A 402 -17.20 -13.81 -0.64
C ILE A 402 -16.84 -14.73 -1.81
N ASN A 403 -15.97 -15.70 -1.57
CA ASN A 403 -15.64 -16.72 -2.54
C ASN A 403 -16.86 -17.58 -2.83
N GLN A 404 -17.18 -17.76 -4.13
CA GLN A 404 -18.34 -18.54 -4.58
C GLN A 404 -17.97 -20.00 -4.90
N GLN A 405 -16.68 -20.33 -4.96
CA GLN A 405 -16.21 -21.66 -5.37
C GLN A 405 -15.76 -22.51 -4.19
N TYR A 406 -15.23 -21.88 -3.13
CA TYR A 406 -14.65 -22.57 -1.99
C TYR A 406 -15.18 -21.98 -0.68
N SER A 407 -15.31 -22.83 0.31
CA SER A 407 -15.63 -22.46 1.70
C SER A 407 -14.77 -23.23 2.68
N ASP A 408 -14.50 -22.61 3.82
CA ASP A 408 -13.77 -23.20 4.96
C ASP A 408 -14.76 -23.93 5.85
N ASN A 409 -15.14 -25.16 5.46
CA ASN A 409 -16.16 -25.92 6.19
C ASN A 409 -17.45 -25.13 6.43
N GLY A 410 -17.91 -24.37 5.41
CA GLY A 410 -19.11 -23.54 5.47
C GLY A 410 -18.87 -22.09 5.89
N LEU A 411 -17.67 -21.72 6.33
CA LEU A 411 -17.27 -20.32 6.55
C LEU A 411 -16.72 -19.69 5.27
N ALA A 412 -16.91 -18.39 5.12
CA ALA A 412 -16.51 -17.68 3.91
C ALA A 412 -14.99 -17.55 3.76
N TYR A 413 -14.51 -17.65 2.51
CA TYR A 413 -13.20 -17.16 2.10
C TYR A 413 -13.30 -15.83 1.36
N LEU A 414 -12.19 -15.15 1.22
CA LEU A 414 -12.03 -13.97 0.37
C LEU A 414 -12.32 -14.33 -1.10
N PRO A 415 -12.93 -13.41 -1.88
CA PRO A 415 -13.09 -13.62 -3.33
C PRO A 415 -11.72 -13.67 -4.03
N PHE A 416 -11.67 -14.29 -5.19
CA PHE A 416 -10.44 -14.32 -5.98
C PHE A 416 -10.30 -13.08 -6.88
N MET A 417 -9.07 -12.75 -7.21
CA MET A 417 -8.76 -11.77 -8.24
C MET A 417 -9.19 -12.32 -9.64
N THR A 418 -9.96 -11.53 -10.38
CA THR A 418 -10.62 -11.98 -11.63
C THR A 418 -9.70 -12.16 -12.84
N LYS A 419 -8.47 -11.68 -12.82
CA LYS A 419 -7.56 -11.77 -13.96
C LYS A 419 -6.72 -13.05 -13.92
N LYS A 420 -7.13 -14.09 -14.64
CA LYS A 420 -6.39 -15.34 -14.81
C LYS A 420 -4.97 -15.19 -15.40
N LEU A 421 -4.71 -14.14 -16.17
CA LEU A 421 -3.48 -13.94 -16.94
C LEU A 421 -2.31 -13.30 -16.18
N GLN A 422 -2.51 -12.88 -14.93
CA GLN A 422 -1.47 -12.27 -14.10
C GLN A 422 -1.62 -12.73 -12.65
N ASN A 423 -1.46 -14.04 -12.43
CA ASN A 423 -1.71 -14.63 -11.13
C ASN A 423 -0.44 -15.32 -10.60
N PRO A 424 0.40 -14.60 -9.85
CA PRO A 424 1.61 -15.18 -9.27
C PRO A 424 1.31 -16.29 -8.27
N CYS A 425 0.16 -16.25 -7.59
CA CYS A 425 -0.20 -17.25 -6.57
C CYS A 425 -0.36 -18.67 -7.16
N ALA A 426 -0.80 -18.78 -8.40
CA ALA A 426 -0.91 -20.08 -9.07
C ALA A 426 0.45 -20.69 -9.44
N LEU A 427 1.52 -19.87 -9.51
CA LEU A 427 2.87 -20.30 -9.87
C LEU A 427 3.72 -20.75 -8.67
N THR A 428 3.31 -20.42 -7.45
CA THR A 428 4.06 -20.79 -6.23
C THR A 428 3.85 -22.24 -5.83
N ARG A 429 2.88 -22.94 -6.46
CA ARG A 429 2.63 -24.37 -6.20
C ARG A 429 3.71 -25.25 -6.80
N ASP A 430 4.15 -26.22 -6.03
CA ASP A 430 5.10 -27.22 -6.51
C ASP A 430 4.47 -28.12 -7.58
N GLN A 431 4.92 -27.98 -8.83
CA GLN A 431 4.40 -28.77 -9.96
C GLN A 431 4.79 -30.26 -9.90
N SER A 432 5.75 -30.64 -9.01
CA SER A 432 6.17 -32.02 -8.83
C SER A 432 5.19 -32.86 -8.01
N LEU A 433 4.24 -32.24 -7.30
CA LEU A 433 3.22 -32.90 -6.51
C LEU A 433 1.95 -33.09 -7.38
N VAL A 434 2.00 -34.10 -8.25
CA VAL A 434 0.91 -34.88 -8.86
C VAL A 434 -0.33 -34.18 -9.43
N GLY A 435 -0.47 -34.25 -10.72
CA GLY A 435 -1.69 -34.70 -11.47
C GLY A 435 -2.83 -33.73 -11.71
N ASN A 436 -3.15 -32.75 -10.89
CA ASN A 436 -4.16 -31.73 -11.15
C ASN A 436 -3.66 -30.36 -10.74
N LYS A 437 -3.40 -29.51 -11.71
CA LYS A 437 -3.08 -28.09 -11.50
C LYS A 437 -4.30 -27.40 -10.90
N SER A 438 -4.25 -27.14 -9.58
CA SER A 438 -5.18 -26.21 -8.98
C SER A 438 -4.72 -24.79 -9.37
N ASP A 439 -5.46 -24.13 -10.24
CA ASP A 439 -5.25 -22.73 -10.63
C ASP A 439 -5.85 -21.79 -9.57
N ILE A 440 -5.53 -22.00 -8.28
CA ILE A 440 -6.02 -21.14 -7.20
C ILE A 440 -5.43 -19.74 -7.36
N PRO A 441 -6.24 -18.74 -7.67
CA PRO A 441 -5.78 -17.36 -7.81
C PRO A 441 -5.45 -16.72 -6.47
N CYS A 442 -4.75 -15.57 -6.52
CA CYS A 442 -4.61 -14.71 -5.36
C CYS A 442 -5.99 -14.22 -4.87
N PHE A 443 -6.15 -14.07 -3.57
CA PHE A 443 -7.31 -13.46 -2.95
C PHE A 443 -7.38 -11.96 -3.27
N LEU A 444 -8.60 -11.44 -3.38
CA LEU A 444 -8.89 -10.03 -3.50
C LEU A 444 -9.29 -9.49 -2.12
N ALA A 445 -8.63 -8.42 -1.69
CA ALA A 445 -8.91 -7.72 -0.43
C ALA A 445 -8.71 -6.21 -0.60
N GLY A 446 -8.91 -5.45 0.46
CA GLY A 446 -8.72 -4.00 0.48
C GLY A 446 -7.26 -3.55 0.37
N ASP A 447 -6.32 -4.44 0.62
CA ASP A 447 -4.89 -4.19 0.48
C ASP A 447 -4.24 -5.17 -0.49
N SER A 448 -3.32 -4.67 -1.33
CA SER A 448 -2.63 -5.49 -2.33
C SER A 448 -1.68 -6.53 -1.71
N ARG A 449 -1.28 -6.34 -0.45
CA ARG A 449 -0.38 -7.22 0.31
C ARG A 449 -1.10 -8.39 0.98
N ALA A 450 -2.41 -8.52 0.82
CA ALA A 450 -3.22 -9.57 1.46
C ALA A 450 -2.70 -11.00 1.21
N ASN A 451 -2.02 -11.24 0.09
CA ASN A 451 -1.52 -12.56 -0.29
C ASN A 451 -0.05 -12.79 0.08
N GLU A 452 0.59 -11.89 0.81
CA GLU A 452 2.02 -11.99 1.11
C GLU A 452 2.37 -13.34 1.71
N HIS A 453 1.76 -13.69 2.83
CA HIS A 453 1.91 -14.99 3.48
C HIS A 453 0.60 -15.45 4.13
N LEU A 454 0.56 -16.71 4.56
CA LEU A 454 -0.67 -17.35 5.05
C LEU A 454 -1.26 -16.68 6.29
N GLY A 455 -0.46 -16.08 7.17
CA GLY A 455 -0.94 -15.34 8.34
C GLY A 455 -1.77 -14.13 7.93
N MET A 456 -1.28 -13.32 6.95
CA MET A 456 -2.05 -12.19 6.41
C MET A 456 -3.33 -12.66 5.70
N GLN A 457 -3.26 -13.71 4.90
CA GLN A 457 -4.44 -14.27 4.24
C GLN A 457 -5.50 -14.73 5.26
N ALA A 458 -5.07 -15.31 6.38
CA ALA A 458 -5.97 -15.71 7.47
C ALA A 458 -6.63 -14.51 8.14
N LEU A 459 -5.88 -13.46 8.48
CA LEU A 459 -6.43 -12.24 9.09
C LEU A 459 -7.41 -11.52 8.13
N HIS A 460 -7.08 -11.38 6.86
CA HIS A 460 -8.01 -10.81 5.87
C HIS A 460 -9.31 -11.62 5.78
N THR A 461 -9.23 -12.93 5.85
CA THR A 461 -10.40 -13.82 5.87
C THR A 461 -11.26 -13.60 7.12
N ILE A 462 -10.64 -13.50 8.30
CA ILE A 462 -11.32 -13.25 9.57
C ILE A 462 -12.08 -11.93 9.54
N PHE A 463 -11.44 -10.85 9.10
CA PHE A 463 -12.08 -9.52 9.11
C PHE A 463 -13.11 -9.33 7.99
N LEU A 464 -13.02 -10.07 6.88
CA LEU A 464 -14.14 -10.22 5.93
C LEU A 464 -15.36 -10.84 6.61
N ARG A 465 -15.17 -11.95 7.33
CA ARG A 465 -16.22 -12.65 8.06
C ARG A 465 -16.84 -11.76 9.13
N GLU A 466 -16.01 -11.06 9.90
CA GLU A 466 -16.46 -10.15 10.96
C GLU A 466 -17.33 -9.01 10.43
N HIS A 467 -16.92 -8.37 9.31
CA HIS A 467 -17.78 -7.38 8.66
C HIS A 467 -19.16 -7.96 8.33
N ASN A 468 -19.18 -9.11 7.67
CA ASN A 468 -20.43 -9.73 7.27
C ASN A 468 -21.29 -10.19 8.46
N ARG A 469 -20.65 -10.62 9.57
CA ARG A 469 -21.33 -10.94 10.83
C ARG A 469 -22.00 -9.70 11.44
N ILE A 470 -21.27 -8.58 11.54
CA ILE A 470 -21.79 -7.30 12.06
C ILE A 470 -22.96 -6.82 11.20
N VAL A 471 -22.82 -6.84 9.86
CA VAL A 471 -23.92 -6.49 8.95
C VAL A 471 -25.17 -7.33 9.21
N SER A 472 -25.02 -8.64 9.40
CA SER A 472 -26.15 -9.55 9.68
C SER A 472 -26.87 -9.16 10.96
N GLU A 473 -26.15 -8.87 12.04
CA GLU A 473 -26.75 -8.45 13.32
C GLU A 473 -27.41 -7.08 13.22
N LEU A 474 -26.75 -6.11 12.56
CA LEU A 474 -27.31 -4.77 12.35
C LEU A 474 -28.61 -4.81 11.52
N HIS A 475 -28.67 -5.68 10.50
CA HIS A 475 -29.89 -5.87 9.70
C HIS A 475 -31.02 -6.48 10.50
N GLN A 476 -30.73 -7.44 11.41
CA GLN A 476 -31.76 -7.98 12.32
C GLN A 476 -32.31 -6.92 13.28
N LEU A 477 -31.46 -6.02 13.74
CA LEU A 477 -31.87 -4.93 14.64
C LEU A 477 -32.64 -3.83 13.90
N ASN A 478 -32.28 -3.54 12.65
CA ASN A 478 -32.79 -2.46 11.82
C ASN A 478 -33.11 -2.97 10.39
N PRO A 479 -34.18 -3.75 10.20
CA PRO A 479 -34.49 -4.34 8.87
C PRO A 479 -34.81 -3.29 7.78
N HIS A 480 -35.07 -2.07 8.17
CA HIS A 480 -35.38 -0.94 7.26
C HIS A 480 -34.13 -0.18 6.78
N TRP A 481 -32.96 -0.46 7.33
CA TRP A 481 -31.74 0.18 6.88
C TRP A 481 -31.36 -0.27 5.47
N SER A 482 -30.93 0.68 4.63
CA SER A 482 -30.37 0.40 3.32
C SER A 482 -29.03 -0.37 3.43
N GLY A 483 -28.66 -1.07 2.37
CA GLY A 483 -27.36 -1.73 2.33
C GLY A 483 -26.18 -0.77 2.47
N GLU A 484 -26.32 0.48 2.04
CA GLU A 484 -25.29 1.49 2.28
C GLU A 484 -25.18 1.84 3.77
N THR A 485 -26.29 2.04 4.47
CA THR A 485 -26.28 2.30 5.91
C THR A 485 -25.68 1.14 6.69
N LEU A 486 -26.08 -0.10 6.37
CA LEU A 486 -25.54 -1.30 6.98
C LEU A 486 -24.03 -1.43 6.77
N TYR A 487 -23.56 -1.18 5.54
CA TYR A 487 -22.14 -1.21 5.19
C TYR A 487 -21.32 -0.16 5.95
N GLN A 488 -21.80 1.09 6.00
CA GLN A 488 -21.06 2.18 6.64
C GLN A 488 -21.07 2.07 8.18
N GLU A 489 -22.17 1.62 8.79
CA GLU A 489 -22.21 1.35 10.24
C GLU A 489 -21.28 0.18 10.61
N ALA A 490 -21.27 -0.91 9.84
CA ALA A 490 -20.36 -2.02 10.07
C ALA A 490 -18.90 -1.60 9.88
N ARG A 491 -18.58 -0.80 8.85
CA ARG A 491 -17.25 -0.24 8.63
C ARG A 491 -16.81 0.66 9.79
N LYS A 492 -17.70 1.47 10.32
CA LYS A 492 -17.45 2.37 11.46
C LYS A 492 -17.13 1.56 12.74
N ILE A 493 -17.89 0.51 13.02
CA ILE A 493 -17.64 -0.42 14.12
C ILE A 493 -16.29 -1.12 13.94
N MET A 494 -16.00 -1.60 12.74
CA MET A 494 -14.76 -2.28 12.41
C MET A 494 -13.54 -1.38 12.63
N GLY A 495 -13.59 -0.11 12.21
CA GLY A 495 -12.55 0.87 12.51
C GLY A 495 -12.33 1.04 14.01
N ALA A 496 -13.42 1.15 14.79
CA ALA A 496 -13.34 1.23 16.24
C ALA A 496 -12.68 -0.02 16.87
N TYR A 497 -12.99 -1.22 16.39
CA TYR A 497 -12.36 -2.46 16.85
C TYR A 497 -10.84 -2.42 16.66
N HIS A 498 -10.37 -2.00 15.50
CA HIS A 498 -8.93 -1.87 15.21
C HIS A 498 -8.27 -0.83 16.10
N GLN A 499 -8.91 0.32 16.32
CA GLN A 499 -8.41 1.36 17.21
C GLN A 499 -8.29 0.83 18.65
N ILE A 500 -9.31 0.17 19.18
CA ILE A 500 -9.32 -0.30 20.56
C ILE A 500 -8.29 -1.40 20.77
N ILE A 501 -8.26 -2.43 19.93
CA ILE A 501 -7.30 -3.53 20.05
C ILE A 501 -5.87 -3.00 19.94
N ASN A 502 -5.63 -2.06 19.02
CA ASN A 502 -4.30 -1.51 18.82
C ASN A 502 -3.82 -0.68 20.03
N TRP A 503 -4.62 0.28 20.51
CA TRP A 503 -4.19 1.18 21.62
C TRP A 503 -4.32 0.56 23.00
N LYS A 504 -5.25 -0.38 23.21
CA LYS A 504 -5.45 -1.04 24.50
C LYS A 504 -4.53 -2.25 24.68
N ASP A 505 -4.39 -3.07 23.63
CA ASP A 505 -3.76 -4.40 23.78
C ASP A 505 -2.40 -4.50 23.09
N TYR A 506 -2.21 -3.95 21.87
CA TYR A 506 -0.98 -4.09 21.08
C TYR A 506 0.10 -3.10 21.45
N VAL A 507 -0.16 -1.80 21.28
CA VAL A 507 0.86 -0.73 21.45
C VAL A 507 1.50 -0.73 22.85
N PRO A 508 0.75 -0.96 23.97
CA PRO A 508 1.35 -1.05 25.29
C PRO A 508 2.34 -2.21 25.45
N LYS A 509 2.15 -3.33 24.72
CA LYS A 509 3.09 -4.46 24.73
C LYS A 509 4.35 -4.17 23.92
N ILE A 510 4.23 -3.33 22.90
CA ILE A 510 5.38 -2.90 22.08
C ILE A 510 6.23 -1.87 22.83
N LEU A 511 5.60 -0.81 23.35
CA LEU A 511 6.30 0.31 24.01
C LEU A 511 6.74 -0.01 25.45
N GLY A 512 6.04 -0.92 26.10
CA GLY A 512 6.14 -1.14 27.55
C GLY A 512 5.40 -0.07 28.35
N PRO A 513 5.14 -0.32 29.66
CA PRO A 513 4.23 0.50 30.47
C PRO A 513 4.70 1.94 30.66
N GLU A 514 6.00 2.15 30.89
CA GLU A 514 6.53 3.50 31.16
C GLU A 514 6.52 4.37 29.90
N ALA A 515 6.99 3.84 28.77
CA ALA A 515 6.96 4.57 27.51
C ALA A 515 5.52 4.81 27.01
N THR A 516 4.61 3.86 27.23
CA THR A 516 3.17 4.06 26.95
C THR A 516 2.62 5.23 27.74
N LYS A 517 2.88 5.30 29.04
CA LYS A 517 2.42 6.41 29.90
C LYS A 517 3.02 7.74 29.46
N GLN A 518 4.30 7.75 29.07
CA GLN A 518 5.00 8.95 28.63
C GLN A 518 4.49 9.48 27.29
N HIS A 519 4.31 8.59 26.29
CA HIS A 519 4.06 9.01 24.91
C HIS A 519 2.59 9.00 24.53
N LEU A 520 1.76 8.20 25.24
CA LEU A 520 0.31 8.08 24.99
C LEU A 520 -0.50 8.48 26.22
N PRO A 521 -0.49 9.76 26.60
CA PRO A 521 -1.33 10.27 27.70
C PRO A 521 -2.81 10.02 27.40
N PRO A 522 -3.71 10.10 28.40
CA PRO A 522 -5.14 9.95 28.19
C PRO A 522 -5.68 10.84 27.07
N TYR A 523 -6.63 10.32 26.29
CA TYR A 523 -7.25 11.04 25.20
C TYR A 523 -8.01 12.27 25.69
N LYS A 524 -7.88 13.38 24.98
CA LYS A 524 -8.50 14.67 25.38
C LYS A 524 -9.52 15.20 24.36
N GLY A 525 -9.80 14.45 23.31
CA GLY A 525 -10.64 14.87 22.20
C GLY A 525 -9.82 15.07 20.90
N TYR A 526 -10.54 15.22 19.80
CA TYR A 526 -9.96 15.53 18.49
C TYR A 526 -9.31 16.93 18.49
N ASP A 527 -8.12 17.02 17.95
CA ASP A 527 -7.38 18.26 17.77
C ASP A 527 -7.12 18.50 16.27
N GLU A 528 -7.81 19.47 15.68
CA GLU A 528 -7.71 19.79 14.26
C GLU A 528 -6.35 20.37 13.84
N THR A 529 -5.51 20.76 14.80
CA THR A 529 -4.15 21.26 14.53
C THR A 529 -3.11 20.12 14.46
N VAL A 530 -3.49 18.90 14.85
CA VAL A 530 -2.62 17.73 14.82
C VAL A 530 -2.68 17.07 13.44
N ASP A 531 -1.54 16.99 12.77
CA ASP A 531 -1.38 16.30 11.49
C ASP A 531 -1.29 14.78 11.70
N PRO A 532 -2.31 14.00 11.31
CA PRO A 532 -2.33 12.54 11.52
C PRO A 532 -1.57 11.75 10.44
N ARG A 533 -0.95 12.41 9.47
CA ARG A 533 -0.21 11.69 8.42
C ARG A 533 0.90 10.82 9.00
N ILE A 534 1.12 9.70 8.35
CA ILE A 534 2.26 8.84 8.68
C ILE A 534 3.56 9.59 8.36
N SER A 535 4.50 9.55 9.29
CA SER A 535 5.84 10.09 9.06
C SER A 535 6.69 9.15 8.21
N ASN A 536 7.55 9.73 7.36
CA ASN A 536 8.41 8.94 6.49
C ASN A 536 9.33 8.00 7.29
N VAL A 537 9.84 8.44 8.44
CA VAL A 537 10.67 7.61 9.32
C VAL A 537 9.88 6.44 9.94
N PHE A 538 8.59 6.62 10.22
CA PHE A 538 7.75 5.54 10.74
C PHE A 538 7.56 4.45 9.69
N ALA A 539 7.05 4.77 8.50
CA ALA A 539 6.79 3.83 7.42
C ALA A 539 8.06 3.13 6.91
N THR A 540 9.20 3.84 6.90
CA THR A 540 10.41 3.39 6.23
C THR A 540 11.42 2.71 7.16
N ALA A 541 11.38 3.02 8.46
CA ALA A 541 12.33 2.51 9.44
C ALA A 541 11.68 2.08 10.76
N ALA A 542 10.99 2.99 11.48
CA ALA A 542 10.62 2.73 12.86
C ALA A 542 9.63 1.56 13.00
N PHE A 543 8.55 1.51 12.19
CA PHE A 543 7.57 0.43 12.29
C PHE A 543 8.06 -0.88 11.64
N ARG A 544 9.19 -0.85 10.92
CA ARG A 544 9.90 -2.03 10.41
C ARG A 544 10.71 -2.77 11.48
N PHE A 545 10.69 -2.32 12.73
CA PHE A 545 11.32 -3.03 13.85
C PHE A 545 10.81 -4.47 13.96
N ALA A 546 9.54 -4.71 13.63
CA ALA A 546 8.93 -6.04 13.77
C ALA A 546 9.58 -7.11 12.86
N HIS A 547 10.31 -6.73 11.81
CA HIS A 547 11.01 -7.66 10.94
C HIS A 547 12.03 -8.55 11.67
N VAL A 548 12.60 -8.07 12.80
CA VAL A 548 13.52 -8.88 13.64
C VAL A 548 12.79 -9.81 14.62
N THR A 549 11.45 -9.78 14.66
CA THR A 549 10.62 -10.60 15.55
C THR A 549 9.84 -11.69 14.83
N ILE A 550 9.97 -11.79 13.52
CA ILE A 550 9.26 -12.77 12.70
C ILE A 550 9.89 -14.15 12.89
N HIS A 551 9.05 -15.16 13.19
CA HIS A 551 9.48 -16.53 13.34
C HIS A 551 9.75 -17.19 11.96
N PRO A 552 10.81 -17.98 11.78
CA PRO A 552 11.15 -18.63 10.49
C PRO A 552 10.21 -19.76 10.09
N ILE A 553 9.33 -20.21 10.98
CA ILE A 553 8.36 -21.29 10.74
C ILE A 553 6.95 -20.74 10.91
N LEU A 554 6.09 -21.04 9.97
CA LEU A 554 4.64 -20.88 10.10
C LEU A 554 4.06 -22.18 10.65
N PHE A 555 3.62 -22.14 11.89
CA PHE A 555 3.05 -23.28 12.59
C PHE A 555 1.61 -23.54 12.16
N ARG A 556 1.26 -24.83 12.00
CA ARG A 556 -0.09 -25.30 11.70
C ARG A 556 -0.48 -26.38 12.68
N LEU A 557 -1.45 -26.07 13.56
CA LEU A 557 -1.81 -26.92 14.69
C LEU A 557 -3.23 -27.48 14.58
N ASP A 558 -3.42 -28.70 15.09
CA ASP A 558 -4.72 -29.36 15.20
C ASP A 558 -5.62 -28.72 16.28
N GLU A 559 -6.82 -29.25 16.48
CA GLU A 559 -7.78 -28.78 17.47
C GLU A 559 -7.29 -28.93 18.94
N ASN A 560 -6.29 -29.75 19.19
CA ASN A 560 -5.63 -29.93 20.48
C ASN A 560 -4.33 -29.12 20.61
N TYR A 561 -4.11 -28.21 19.71
CA TYR A 561 -2.92 -27.35 19.65
C TYR A 561 -1.59 -28.13 19.52
N ARG A 562 -1.62 -29.30 18.87
CA ARG A 562 -0.44 -30.10 18.51
C ARG A 562 -0.12 -29.90 17.04
N GLU A 563 1.09 -30.27 16.66
CA GLU A 563 1.48 -30.29 15.25
C GLU A 563 0.44 -31.02 14.41
N ASN A 564 -0.02 -30.38 13.33
CA ASN A 564 -1.04 -30.99 12.46
C ASN A 564 -0.42 -32.16 11.68
N PRO A 565 -0.90 -33.38 11.85
CA PRO A 565 -0.28 -34.55 11.23
C PRO A 565 -0.48 -34.61 9.70
N THR A 566 -1.55 -34.02 9.20
CA THR A 566 -1.90 -34.04 7.77
C THR A 566 -1.22 -32.88 7.05
N TYR A 567 -1.22 -31.71 7.64
CA TYR A 567 -0.65 -30.48 7.09
C TYR A 567 0.35 -29.87 8.09
N PRO A 568 1.57 -30.41 8.18
CA PRO A 568 2.54 -29.96 9.16
C PRO A 568 2.99 -28.51 8.92
N SER A 569 3.60 -27.94 9.97
CA SER A 569 4.21 -26.60 9.92
C SER A 569 5.23 -26.47 8.79
N ILE A 570 5.35 -25.27 8.24
CA ILE A 570 6.20 -25.01 7.06
C ILE A 570 7.19 -23.90 7.35
N SER A 571 8.32 -23.90 6.63
CA SER A 571 9.23 -22.76 6.60
C SER A 571 8.54 -21.54 6.01
N LEU A 572 8.85 -20.36 6.52
CA LEU A 572 8.18 -19.10 6.17
C LEU A 572 8.20 -18.84 4.64
N HIS A 573 9.33 -19.08 3.96
CA HIS A 573 9.41 -18.87 2.50
C HIS A 573 8.41 -19.68 1.69
N LYS A 574 7.91 -20.82 2.22
CA LYS A 574 6.90 -21.66 1.57
C LYS A 574 5.46 -21.14 1.77
N SER A 575 5.29 -20.10 2.59
CA SER A 575 3.99 -19.49 2.85
C SER A 575 3.68 -18.31 1.93
N PHE A 576 4.69 -17.76 1.24
CA PHE A 576 4.51 -16.57 0.41
C PHE A 576 3.67 -16.85 -0.84
N PHE A 577 2.69 -15.98 -1.08
CA PHE A 577 1.79 -16.02 -2.25
C PHE A 577 1.15 -17.38 -2.51
N SER A 578 0.79 -18.11 -1.46
CA SER A 578 0.31 -19.48 -1.53
C SER A 578 -1.11 -19.68 -0.97
N PRO A 579 -2.13 -18.93 -1.45
CA PRO A 579 -3.52 -19.08 -0.96
C PRO A 579 -4.07 -20.49 -1.21
N TRP A 580 -3.53 -21.25 -2.16
CA TRP A 580 -3.88 -22.64 -2.39
C TRP A 580 -3.66 -23.51 -1.14
N ARG A 581 -2.70 -23.17 -0.26
CA ARG A 581 -2.50 -23.89 1.01
C ARG A 581 -3.67 -23.70 1.98
N ILE A 582 -4.27 -22.50 1.99
CA ILE A 582 -5.48 -22.27 2.79
C ILE A 582 -6.65 -23.09 2.24
N ILE A 583 -6.86 -23.03 0.92
CA ILE A 583 -7.98 -23.71 0.26
C ILE A 583 -7.88 -25.25 0.36
N GLU A 584 -6.68 -25.80 0.20
CA GLU A 584 -6.46 -27.24 0.06
C GLU A 584 -5.86 -27.91 1.30
N GLU A 585 -5.27 -27.15 2.22
CA GLU A 585 -4.50 -27.69 3.36
C GLU A 585 -5.11 -27.28 4.72
N GLY A 586 -6.45 -27.40 4.86
CA GLY A 586 -7.15 -27.37 6.16
C GLY A 586 -7.64 -25.99 6.61
N GLY A 587 -7.71 -24.98 5.74
CA GLY A 587 -8.30 -23.69 6.04
C GLY A 587 -7.40 -22.78 6.88
N ILE A 588 -8.03 -21.80 7.54
CA ILE A 588 -7.31 -20.81 8.36
C ILE A 588 -7.09 -21.25 9.81
N ASP A 589 -7.91 -22.12 10.35
CA ASP A 589 -7.89 -22.48 11.79
C ASP A 589 -6.53 -23.05 12.26
N PRO A 590 -5.86 -23.96 11.53
CA PRO A 590 -4.54 -24.45 11.92
C PRO A 590 -3.48 -23.36 12.02
N ILE A 591 -3.54 -22.37 11.13
CA ILE A 591 -2.64 -21.22 11.10
C ILE A 591 -2.89 -20.33 12.31
N ILE A 592 -4.15 -20.00 12.59
CA ILE A 592 -4.53 -19.17 13.73
C ILE A 592 -4.13 -19.83 15.05
N ARG A 593 -4.34 -21.15 15.22
CA ARG A 593 -3.83 -21.87 16.40
C ARG A 593 -2.32 -21.79 16.51
N GLY A 594 -1.62 -21.89 15.37
CA GLY A 594 -0.15 -21.79 15.30
C GLY A 594 0.36 -20.45 15.82
N VAL A 595 -0.20 -19.33 15.36
CA VAL A 595 0.26 -17.99 15.74
C VAL A 595 -0.18 -17.60 17.17
N ILE A 596 -1.24 -18.18 17.70
CA ILE A 596 -1.70 -17.96 19.09
C ILE A 596 -0.84 -18.71 20.09
N LEU A 597 -0.50 -19.98 19.83
CA LEU A 597 0.22 -20.81 20.80
C LEU A 597 1.72 -20.56 20.76
N ASN A 598 2.31 -20.44 19.58
CA ASN A 598 3.76 -20.36 19.44
C ASN A 598 4.29 -18.95 19.73
N SER A 599 5.47 -18.91 20.31
CA SER A 599 6.17 -17.66 20.62
C SER A 599 6.55 -16.90 19.36
N ALA A 600 6.56 -15.57 19.44
CA ALA A 600 7.31 -14.75 18.53
C ALA A 600 8.82 -15.05 18.64
N LYS A 601 9.59 -14.66 17.65
CA LYS A 601 11.06 -14.62 17.78
C LYS A 601 11.43 -13.44 18.68
N LEU A 602 12.26 -13.68 19.67
CA LEU A 602 12.83 -12.61 20.46
C LEU A 602 13.97 -11.95 19.70
N GLN A 603 13.93 -10.63 19.58
CA GLN A 603 15.08 -9.87 19.16
C GLN A 603 16.13 -9.86 20.28
N THR A 604 17.35 -10.23 19.96
CA THR A 604 18.51 -10.03 20.83
C THR A 604 19.62 -9.35 20.01
N GLN A 605 20.58 -8.77 20.71
CA GLN A 605 21.71 -8.07 20.07
C GLN A 605 22.65 -8.99 19.27
N THR A 606 22.50 -10.32 19.41
CA THR A 606 23.28 -11.33 18.68
C THR A 606 22.42 -12.13 17.71
N GLN A 607 21.11 -11.98 17.73
CA GLN A 607 20.15 -12.75 16.94
C GLN A 607 19.05 -11.81 16.46
N MET A 608 19.25 -11.23 15.27
CA MET A 608 18.33 -10.20 14.75
C MET A 608 17.35 -10.77 13.72
N MET A 609 17.72 -10.86 12.46
CA MET A 609 16.81 -11.32 11.39
C MET A 609 17.05 -12.79 11.03
N PRO A 610 15.99 -13.62 10.94
CA PRO A 610 16.15 -15.01 10.54
C PRO A 610 16.56 -15.14 9.06
N GLU A 611 17.27 -16.21 8.75
CA GLU A 611 17.70 -16.60 7.41
C GLU A 611 16.55 -16.59 6.40
N GLU A 612 15.35 -16.96 6.80
CA GLU A 612 14.15 -16.93 5.95
C GLU A 612 13.86 -15.56 5.33
N LEU A 613 14.28 -14.47 5.97
CA LEU A 613 14.06 -13.09 5.49
C LEU A 613 15.30 -12.48 4.86
N THR A 614 16.52 -12.90 5.23
CA THR A 614 17.75 -12.37 4.66
C THR A 614 18.23 -13.14 3.44
N GLU A 615 17.85 -14.44 3.32
CA GLU A 615 18.30 -15.32 2.24
C GLU A 615 17.18 -15.90 1.39
N LYS A 616 15.93 -15.93 1.90
CA LYS A 616 14.82 -16.67 1.28
C LYS A 616 13.55 -15.85 1.08
N LEU A 617 13.64 -14.52 1.15
CA LEU A 617 12.46 -13.69 0.94
C LEU A 617 11.92 -13.85 -0.47
N PHE A 618 10.63 -14.25 -0.58
CA PHE A 618 9.94 -14.51 -1.85
C PHE A 618 10.69 -15.47 -2.79
N GLN A 619 11.42 -16.43 -2.22
CA GLN A 619 12.26 -17.37 -2.97
C GLN A 619 11.43 -18.13 -4.00
N PRO A 620 11.68 -17.95 -5.30
CA PRO A 620 11.11 -18.80 -6.35
C PRO A 620 11.91 -20.09 -6.49
N LYS A 621 11.42 -21.04 -7.30
CA LYS A 621 12.10 -22.33 -7.48
C LYS A 621 13.48 -22.24 -8.15
N GLU A 622 13.66 -21.28 -9.06
CA GLU A 622 14.81 -21.26 -10.00
C GLU A 622 15.53 -19.91 -10.04
N SER A 623 15.27 -19.00 -9.10
CA SER A 623 15.96 -17.71 -9.07
C SER A 623 16.29 -17.28 -7.64
N LEU A 624 17.22 -16.34 -7.53
CA LEU A 624 17.64 -15.81 -6.23
C LEU A 624 16.47 -15.14 -5.50
N ALA A 625 16.44 -15.38 -4.19
CA ALA A 625 15.54 -14.71 -3.26
C ALA A 625 15.99 -13.27 -2.98
N LEU A 626 15.09 -12.46 -2.45
CA LEU A 626 15.42 -11.12 -1.95
C LEU A 626 15.96 -11.19 -0.51
N ASP A 627 16.50 -10.06 -0.05
CA ASP A 627 16.97 -9.82 1.31
C ASP A 627 16.19 -8.66 1.91
N LEU A 628 15.30 -8.94 2.87
CA LEU A 628 14.45 -7.92 3.48
C LEU A 628 15.25 -6.88 4.26
N ALA A 629 16.36 -7.27 4.90
CA ALA A 629 17.21 -6.34 5.63
C ALA A 629 17.90 -5.35 4.69
N ALA A 630 18.48 -5.86 3.61
CA ALA A 630 19.09 -5.02 2.58
C ALA A 630 18.06 -4.11 1.90
N LEU A 631 16.83 -4.61 1.64
CA LEU A 631 15.73 -3.80 1.12
C LEU A 631 15.33 -2.66 2.07
N ASN A 632 15.28 -2.90 3.39
CA ASN A 632 14.95 -1.86 4.37
C ASN A 632 16.01 -0.76 4.40
N LEU A 633 17.28 -1.13 4.40
CA LEU A 633 18.41 -0.19 4.38
C LEU A 633 18.42 0.67 3.12
N GLN A 634 18.31 0.01 1.97
CA GLN A 634 18.28 0.71 0.68
C GLN A 634 17.07 1.66 0.58
N ARG A 635 15.92 1.25 1.15
CA ARG A 635 14.71 2.07 1.22
C ARG A 635 14.88 3.30 2.12
N GLY A 636 15.53 3.16 3.26
CA GLY A 636 15.85 4.30 4.13
C GLY A 636 16.72 5.34 3.41
N ARG A 637 17.72 4.89 2.66
CA ARG A 637 18.57 5.75 1.84
C ARG A 637 17.82 6.37 0.66
N ASP A 638 16.97 5.59 -0.04
CA ASP A 638 16.07 6.07 -1.10
C ASP A 638 15.14 7.19 -0.62
N HIS A 639 14.66 7.09 0.62
CA HIS A 639 13.80 8.09 1.23
C HIS A 639 14.55 9.25 1.88
N GLY A 640 15.87 9.28 1.78
CA GLY A 640 16.71 10.33 2.37
C GLY A 640 16.57 10.42 3.89
N LEU A 641 16.40 9.30 4.60
CA LEU A 641 16.32 9.35 6.06
C LEU A 641 17.63 9.81 6.68
N PRO A 642 17.61 10.77 7.64
CA PRO A 642 18.75 11.15 8.44
C PRO A 642 19.36 9.99 9.23
N SER A 643 20.60 10.16 9.69
CA SER A 643 21.31 9.14 10.44
C SER A 643 20.68 8.84 11.80
N TYR A 644 21.10 7.73 12.41
CA TYR A 644 20.66 7.31 13.75
C TYR A 644 20.82 8.41 14.79
N ASN A 645 21.97 9.09 14.83
CA ASN A 645 22.24 10.17 15.78
C ASN A 645 21.27 11.35 15.62
N ALA A 646 20.94 11.74 14.40
CA ALA A 646 19.97 12.80 14.14
C ALA A 646 18.58 12.48 14.75
N TRP A 647 18.16 11.24 14.68
CA TRP A 647 16.90 10.82 15.29
C TRP A 647 16.97 10.68 16.81
N ARG A 648 18.12 10.30 17.37
CA ARG A 648 18.31 10.36 18.83
C ARG A 648 18.21 11.79 19.33
N GLN A 649 18.86 12.73 18.66
CA GLN A 649 18.75 14.16 18.94
C GLN A 649 17.29 14.66 18.86
N PHE A 650 16.57 14.26 17.80
CA PHE A 650 15.15 14.60 17.65
C PHE A 650 14.30 14.14 18.84
N CYS A 651 14.61 12.99 19.41
CA CYS A 651 13.93 12.42 20.58
C CYS A 651 14.50 12.97 21.92
N GLY A 652 15.47 13.88 21.90
CA GLY A 652 16.12 14.38 23.12
C GLY A 652 17.00 13.34 23.82
N LEU A 653 17.44 12.30 23.09
CA LEU A 653 18.30 11.22 23.58
C LEU A 653 19.78 11.55 23.31
N GLN A 654 20.66 10.95 24.08
CA GLN A 654 22.11 11.13 23.92
C GLN A 654 22.56 10.57 22.55
N GLU A 655 23.31 11.36 21.79
CA GLU A 655 24.01 10.95 20.57
C GLU A 655 25.28 10.17 20.90
N ALA A 656 25.67 9.23 20.03
CA ALA A 656 26.96 8.54 20.14
C ALA A 656 28.00 9.25 19.27
N LYS A 657 29.02 9.84 19.84
CA LYS A 657 30.13 10.51 19.14
C LYS A 657 31.35 9.62 18.95
N ASN A 658 31.40 8.53 19.68
CA ASN A 658 32.52 7.59 19.68
C ASN A 658 32.06 6.20 20.12
N ILE A 659 32.95 5.22 20.02
CA ILE A 659 32.68 3.85 20.38
C ILE A 659 32.28 3.67 21.86
N SER A 660 32.84 4.45 22.77
CA SER A 660 32.55 4.31 24.21
C SER A 660 31.10 4.73 24.50
N GLU A 661 30.65 5.80 23.91
CA GLU A 661 29.26 6.27 24.04
C GLU A 661 28.29 5.30 23.35
N LEU A 662 28.66 4.77 22.19
CA LEU A 662 27.86 3.77 21.50
C LEU A 662 27.72 2.47 22.32
N ILE A 663 28.80 2.05 23.03
CA ILE A 663 28.75 0.91 23.95
C ILE A 663 27.79 1.19 25.10
N GLN A 664 27.78 2.40 25.64
CA GLN A 664 26.85 2.79 26.73
C GLN A 664 25.40 2.73 26.23
N ILE A 665 25.11 3.30 25.08
CA ILE A 665 23.76 3.33 24.51
C ILE A 665 23.28 1.91 24.21
N PHE A 666 24.07 1.10 23.51
CA PHE A 666 23.67 -0.28 23.17
C PHE A 666 23.79 -1.25 24.34
N ASN A 667 24.44 -0.86 25.42
CA ASN A 667 24.79 -1.75 26.53
C ASN A 667 25.46 -3.06 26.04
N SER A 668 26.27 -2.96 24.99
CA SER A 668 26.93 -4.10 24.34
C SER A 668 28.21 -3.70 23.61
N THR A 669 29.33 -4.09 24.19
CA THR A 669 30.64 -3.93 23.54
C THR A 669 30.75 -4.68 22.25
N TYR A 670 30.20 -5.90 22.20
CA TYR A 670 30.21 -6.74 21.00
C TYR A 670 29.47 -6.09 19.83
N LEU A 671 28.22 -5.67 20.06
CA LEU A 671 27.39 -5.10 18.99
C LEU A 671 27.93 -3.74 18.53
N ALA A 672 28.35 -2.86 19.46
CA ALA A 672 28.93 -1.58 19.10
C ALA A 672 30.20 -1.73 18.23
N ARG A 673 31.09 -2.65 18.58
CA ARG A 673 32.28 -2.96 17.75
C ARG A 673 31.90 -3.53 16.40
N LYS A 674 30.95 -4.45 16.36
CA LYS A 674 30.45 -5.08 15.13
C LYS A 674 29.86 -4.06 14.18
N ILE A 675 29.01 -3.15 14.66
CA ILE A 675 28.43 -2.09 13.85
C ILE A 675 29.52 -1.13 13.34
N LEU A 676 30.44 -0.69 14.18
CA LEU A 676 31.51 0.21 13.75
C LEU A 676 32.58 -0.44 12.88
N SER A 677 32.73 -1.75 12.92
CA SER A 677 33.60 -2.45 11.93
C SER A 677 33.09 -2.27 10.49
N VAL A 678 31.77 -2.08 10.34
CA VAL A 678 31.09 -1.88 9.05
C VAL A 678 30.92 -0.39 8.74
N TYR A 679 30.31 0.39 9.64
CA TYR A 679 29.97 1.81 9.42
C TYR A 679 31.13 2.77 9.66
N LYS A 680 32.20 2.35 10.34
CA LYS A 680 33.41 3.12 10.71
C LYS A 680 33.17 4.22 11.73
N THR A 681 32.08 4.95 11.65
CA THR A 681 31.72 6.05 12.57
C THR A 681 30.26 5.98 13.00
N PRO A 682 29.88 6.40 14.22
CA PRO A 682 28.50 6.42 14.66
C PRO A 682 27.58 7.31 13.80
N GLU A 683 28.12 8.39 13.21
CA GLU A 683 27.39 9.36 12.40
C GLU A 683 26.84 8.78 11.10
N ASN A 684 27.43 7.68 10.62
CA ASN A 684 27.01 7.01 9.37
C ASN A 684 25.95 5.92 9.59
N ILE A 685 25.64 5.58 10.85
CA ILE A 685 24.72 4.48 11.16
C ILE A 685 23.33 4.81 10.61
N ASP A 686 22.79 3.96 9.73
CA ASP A 686 21.41 4.04 9.26
C ASP A 686 20.44 3.96 10.44
N VAL A 687 19.39 4.79 10.44
CA VAL A 687 18.46 4.90 11.57
C VAL A 687 17.83 3.57 11.97
N TRP A 688 17.46 2.73 10.99
CA TRP A 688 16.87 1.42 11.29
C TRP A 688 17.82 0.50 12.05
N ILE A 689 19.10 0.45 11.65
CA ILE A 689 20.14 -0.35 12.33
C ILE A 689 20.36 0.11 13.76
N GLY A 690 20.60 1.42 13.95
CA GLY A 690 20.82 1.96 15.29
C GLY A 690 19.62 1.75 16.21
N ALA A 691 18.41 1.96 15.67
CA ALA A 691 17.18 1.82 16.43
C ALA A 691 16.89 0.38 16.89
N ILE A 692 17.13 -0.63 16.04
CA ILE A 692 16.95 -2.03 16.45
C ILE A 692 18.13 -2.59 17.26
N ALA A 693 19.26 -1.90 17.27
CA ALA A 693 20.43 -2.28 18.07
C ALA A 693 20.30 -1.89 19.55
N GLU A 694 19.43 -0.95 19.89
CA GLU A 694 19.18 -0.54 21.28
C GLU A 694 18.65 -1.70 22.14
N PRO A 695 19.00 -1.75 23.43
CA PRO A 695 18.41 -2.71 24.35
C PRO A 695 16.92 -2.47 24.51
N LEU A 696 16.15 -3.55 24.64
CA LEU A 696 14.71 -3.45 24.84
C LEU A 696 14.40 -2.79 26.20
N LEU A 697 13.44 -1.88 26.21
CA LEU A 697 12.88 -1.33 27.44
C LEU A 697 12.18 -2.41 28.27
N PRO A 698 12.05 -2.23 29.60
CA PRO A 698 11.38 -3.22 30.46
C PRO A 698 9.97 -3.54 29.99
N ARG A 699 9.71 -4.82 29.76
CA ARG A 699 8.42 -5.34 29.24
C ARG A 699 8.00 -4.77 27.88
N ALA A 700 8.93 -4.20 27.12
CA ALA A 700 8.75 -3.69 25.76
C ALA A 700 9.33 -4.64 24.70
N ARG A 701 9.14 -4.28 23.43
CA ARG A 701 9.80 -4.92 22.28
C ARG A 701 10.62 -3.95 21.45
N VAL A 702 10.84 -2.77 21.98
CA VAL A 702 11.61 -1.67 21.36
C VAL A 702 12.55 -1.01 22.39
N GLY A 703 13.59 -0.35 21.90
CA GLY A 703 14.47 0.52 22.66
C GLY A 703 13.93 1.95 22.77
N GLU A 704 14.75 2.87 23.33
CA GLU A 704 14.35 4.25 23.61
C GLU A 704 13.94 5.02 22.36
N LEU A 705 14.74 4.94 21.30
CA LEU A 705 14.49 5.67 20.05
C LEU A 705 13.18 5.21 19.40
N LEU A 706 12.98 3.91 19.27
CA LEU A 706 11.75 3.37 18.70
C LEU A 706 10.53 3.70 19.56
N ALA A 707 10.66 3.67 20.89
CA ALA A 707 9.57 4.05 21.80
C ALA A 707 9.13 5.51 21.58
N CYS A 708 10.09 6.41 21.39
CA CYS A 708 9.81 7.82 21.07
C CYS A 708 9.09 7.95 19.71
N LEU A 709 9.65 7.37 18.63
CA LEU A 709 9.12 7.53 17.28
C LEU A 709 7.74 6.88 17.12
N LEU A 710 7.58 5.66 17.61
CA LEU A 710 6.31 4.93 17.57
C LEU A 710 5.24 5.62 18.45
N GLY A 711 5.62 5.99 19.68
CA GLY A 711 4.70 6.66 20.58
C GLY A 711 4.21 7.98 20.05
N LYS A 712 5.09 8.80 19.43
CA LYS A 712 4.71 10.04 18.76
C LYS A 712 3.75 9.76 17.60
N GLN A 713 4.01 8.76 16.75
CA GLN A 713 3.14 8.46 15.61
C GLN A 713 1.76 7.98 16.07
N PHE A 714 1.68 7.03 16.98
CA PHE A 714 0.40 6.55 17.50
C PHE A 714 -0.40 7.67 18.21
N ARG A 715 0.29 8.61 18.86
CA ARG A 715 -0.36 9.75 19.46
C ARG A 715 -1.01 10.66 18.41
N VAL A 716 -0.29 11.05 17.35
CA VAL A 716 -0.84 11.95 16.33
C VAL A 716 -1.95 11.28 15.52
N LEU A 717 -1.87 9.96 15.29
CA LEU A 717 -2.94 9.18 14.66
C LEU A 717 -4.22 9.19 15.47
N ARG A 718 -4.13 9.15 16.80
CA ARG A 718 -5.27 9.20 17.70
C ARG A 718 -5.84 10.61 17.81
N ASP A 719 -4.98 11.57 18.12
CA ASP A 719 -5.38 12.93 18.48
C ASP A 719 -5.84 13.74 17.25
N GLY A 720 -5.30 13.44 16.05
CA GLY A 720 -5.64 14.10 14.78
C GLY A 720 -6.74 13.41 13.96
N ASP A 721 -7.41 12.40 14.50
CA ASP A 721 -8.49 11.70 13.82
C ASP A 721 -9.87 12.14 14.30
N ARG A 722 -10.62 12.86 13.46
CA ARG A 722 -11.96 13.34 13.79
C ARG A 722 -12.94 12.19 14.10
N PHE A 723 -12.75 11.04 13.53
CA PHE A 723 -13.58 9.85 13.73
C PHE A 723 -12.98 8.83 14.72
N TRP A 724 -12.07 9.30 15.58
CA TRP A 724 -11.57 8.45 16.67
C TRP A 724 -12.73 7.95 17.54
N TRP A 725 -12.73 6.66 17.90
CA TRP A 725 -13.89 6.02 18.52
C TRP A 725 -14.35 6.66 19.85
N GLU A 726 -13.43 7.27 20.60
CA GLU A 726 -13.77 8.00 21.84
C GLU A 726 -14.24 9.43 21.58
N ASN A 727 -14.03 10.00 20.39
CA ASN A 727 -14.37 11.37 20.09
C ASN A 727 -15.87 11.62 20.28
N GLU A 728 -16.23 12.83 20.72
CA GLU A 728 -17.61 13.22 20.94
C GLU A 728 -18.42 13.14 19.63
N GLY A 729 -19.63 12.60 19.69
CA GLY A 729 -20.52 12.49 18.54
C GLY A 729 -20.22 11.31 17.59
N VAL A 730 -19.07 10.61 17.72
CA VAL A 730 -18.76 9.45 16.86
C VAL A 730 -19.62 8.26 17.26
N PHE A 731 -19.67 7.91 18.53
CA PHE A 731 -20.52 6.87 19.10
C PHE A 731 -21.26 7.38 20.35
N THR A 732 -22.44 6.84 20.63
CA THR A 732 -23.14 7.09 21.89
C THR A 732 -22.39 6.44 23.06
N ASN A 733 -22.67 6.89 24.28
CA ASN A 733 -22.03 6.31 25.49
C ASN A 733 -22.31 4.79 25.62
N GLN A 734 -23.53 4.34 25.28
CA GLN A 734 -23.88 2.93 25.32
C GLN A 734 -23.12 2.12 24.27
N GLN A 735 -22.92 2.68 23.07
CA GLN A 735 -22.09 2.06 22.02
C GLN A 735 -20.62 1.99 22.43
N LYS A 736 -20.07 3.06 23.03
CA LYS A 736 -18.70 3.09 23.54
C LYS A 736 -18.48 2.05 24.65
N GLU A 737 -19.46 1.87 25.53
CA GLU A 737 -19.41 0.85 26.58
C GLU A 737 -19.31 -0.56 25.99
N GLU A 738 -20.12 -0.88 24.98
CA GLU A 738 -20.03 -2.17 24.28
C GLU A 738 -18.72 -2.31 23.52
N LEU A 739 -18.31 -1.32 22.75
CA LEU A 739 -17.06 -1.33 21.99
C LEU A 739 -15.84 -1.57 22.90
N SER A 740 -15.84 -1.00 24.12
CA SER A 740 -14.72 -1.15 25.05
C SER A 740 -14.42 -2.60 25.46
N LYS A 741 -15.37 -3.52 25.26
CA LYS A 741 -15.26 -4.96 25.54
C LYS A 741 -14.56 -5.73 24.44
N VAL A 742 -14.34 -5.14 23.26
CA VAL A 742 -13.75 -5.85 22.13
C VAL A 742 -12.37 -6.38 22.45
N THR A 743 -12.11 -7.61 22.01
CA THR A 743 -10.81 -8.28 22.06
C THR A 743 -10.58 -9.06 20.78
N LEU A 744 -9.31 -9.21 20.39
CA LEU A 744 -8.97 -10.05 19.24
C LEU A 744 -9.41 -11.51 19.49
N SER A 745 -9.31 -12.00 20.72
CA SER A 745 -9.80 -13.33 21.11
C SER A 745 -11.28 -13.53 20.76
N ARG A 746 -12.14 -12.53 21.02
CA ARG A 746 -13.57 -12.60 20.68
C ARG A 746 -13.77 -12.64 19.17
N ILE A 747 -13.10 -11.79 18.41
CA ILE A 747 -13.20 -11.76 16.94
C ILE A 747 -12.77 -13.10 16.34
N LEU A 748 -11.67 -13.68 16.84
CA LEU A 748 -11.21 -14.99 16.40
C LEU A 748 -12.23 -16.10 16.69
N CYS A 749 -12.83 -16.10 17.89
CA CYS A 749 -13.89 -17.06 18.24
C CYS A 749 -15.12 -16.94 17.32
N ASP A 750 -15.54 -15.72 16.99
CA ASP A 750 -16.75 -15.50 16.19
C ASP A 750 -16.55 -15.87 14.70
N ASN A 751 -15.29 -15.91 14.23
CA ASN A 751 -14.98 -16.06 12.81
C ASN A 751 -14.17 -17.31 12.45
N THR A 752 -13.94 -18.20 13.42
CA THR A 752 -13.25 -19.49 13.25
C THR A 752 -14.04 -20.62 13.91
N ARG A 753 -13.57 -21.86 13.78
CA ARG A 753 -14.11 -23.01 14.51
C ARG A 753 -13.30 -23.38 15.76
N ILE A 754 -12.41 -22.48 16.17
CA ILE A 754 -11.61 -22.63 17.37
C ILE A 754 -12.55 -22.57 18.59
N GLN A 755 -12.51 -23.59 19.43
CA GLN A 755 -13.39 -23.69 20.59
C GLN A 755 -12.76 -23.14 21.87
N ARG A 756 -11.44 -23.18 21.96
CA ARG A 756 -10.67 -22.71 23.13
C ARG A 756 -9.61 -21.73 22.69
N ILE A 757 -9.49 -20.63 23.39
CA ILE A 757 -8.57 -19.52 23.06
C ILE A 757 -8.09 -18.85 24.35
N PRO A 758 -6.89 -18.26 24.41
CA PRO A 758 -6.50 -17.43 25.53
C PRO A 758 -7.33 -16.14 25.60
N VAL A 759 -7.51 -15.60 26.79
CA VAL A 759 -8.16 -14.29 26.98
C VAL A 759 -7.34 -13.17 26.30
N ASP A 760 -6.02 -13.21 26.47
CA ASP A 760 -5.07 -12.32 25.77
C ASP A 760 -4.25 -13.16 24.80
N VAL A 761 -4.60 -13.12 23.50
CA VAL A 761 -3.90 -13.87 22.46
C VAL A 761 -2.50 -13.36 22.16
N PHE A 762 -2.20 -12.10 22.50
CA PHE A 762 -0.89 -11.52 22.26
C PHE A 762 0.18 -12.02 23.24
N SER A 763 -0.23 -12.41 24.44
CA SER A 763 0.66 -12.96 25.45
C SER A 763 0.99 -14.43 25.20
N ARG A 764 2.14 -14.88 25.69
CA ARG A 764 2.52 -16.29 25.67
C ARG A 764 1.66 -17.08 26.64
N ASN A 765 0.93 -18.05 26.15
CA ASN A 765 -0.02 -18.86 26.89
C ASN A 765 0.34 -20.35 26.81
N GLN A 766 -0.05 -21.11 27.81
CA GLN A 766 0.16 -22.56 27.91
C GLN A 766 -1.18 -23.29 27.71
N TYR A 767 -1.26 -24.14 26.68
CA TYR A 767 -2.42 -25.00 26.48
C TYR A 767 -2.34 -26.22 27.38
N PRO A 768 -3.45 -26.67 28.03
CA PRO A 768 -4.79 -26.07 28.02
C PRO A 768 -5.05 -25.04 29.14
N ASN A 769 -4.09 -24.79 30.03
CA ASN A 769 -4.29 -24.11 31.31
C ASN A 769 -4.76 -22.66 31.19
N ASP A 770 -4.19 -21.91 30.22
CA ASP A 770 -4.49 -20.49 30.01
C ASP A 770 -5.59 -20.27 28.95
N PHE A 771 -6.25 -21.37 28.51
CA PHE A 771 -7.24 -21.32 27.43
C PHE A 771 -8.65 -21.47 28.00
N VAL A 772 -9.54 -20.58 27.61
CA VAL A 772 -10.96 -20.59 27.95
C VAL A 772 -11.80 -21.05 26.76
N LEU A 773 -13.03 -21.49 26.99
CA LEU A 773 -13.99 -21.75 25.93
C LEU A 773 -14.45 -20.41 25.27
N CYS A 774 -14.74 -20.44 24.01
CA CYS A 774 -15.22 -19.26 23.25
C CYS A 774 -16.57 -18.69 23.78
N ASN A 775 -17.34 -19.47 24.51
CA ASN A 775 -18.57 -19.01 25.20
C ASN A 775 -18.31 -18.55 26.66
N SER A 776 -17.04 -18.40 27.07
CA SER A 776 -16.70 -17.92 28.42
C SER A 776 -17.00 -16.43 28.58
N SER A 777 -17.49 -16.06 29.77
CA SER A 777 -17.68 -14.67 30.15
C SER A 777 -16.36 -13.87 30.24
N ALA A 778 -15.20 -14.54 30.24
CA ALA A 778 -13.89 -13.87 30.20
C ALA A 778 -13.59 -13.21 28.85
N ILE A 779 -14.26 -13.63 27.78
CA ILE A 779 -14.18 -13.04 26.42
C ILE A 779 -15.60 -12.72 25.93
N PRO A 780 -16.26 -11.69 26.47
CA PRO A 780 -17.66 -11.41 26.20
C PRO A 780 -17.91 -11.06 24.74
N SER A 781 -19.08 -11.44 24.24
CA SER A 781 -19.55 -10.97 22.91
C SER A 781 -19.96 -9.52 23.00
N ILE A 782 -19.78 -8.79 21.89
CA ILE A 782 -20.21 -7.41 21.74
C ILE A 782 -21.74 -7.40 21.48
N ASN A 783 -22.47 -6.66 22.27
CA ASN A 783 -23.92 -6.51 22.09
C ASN A 783 -24.21 -5.31 21.18
N LEU A 784 -24.76 -5.55 20.00
CA LEU A 784 -25.11 -4.48 19.05
C LEU A 784 -26.50 -3.85 19.30
N ALA A 785 -27.23 -4.22 20.34
CA ALA A 785 -28.54 -3.62 20.68
C ALA A 785 -28.50 -2.07 20.78
N PRO A 786 -27.40 -1.40 21.23
CA PRO A 786 -27.31 0.05 21.21
C PRO A 786 -27.29 0.69 19.80
N TRP A 787 -27.17 -0.09 18.73
CA TRP A 787 -27.30 0.36 17.33
C TRP A 787 -28.74 0.25 16.80
N LYS A 788 -29.68 -0.26 17.61
CA LYS A 788 -31.10 -0.24 17.23
C LYS A 788 -31.60 1.19 17.16
N GLU A 789 -32.09 1.58 15.98
CA GLU A 789 -32.61 2.93 15.74
C GLU A 789 -33.83 3.19 16.63
N LYS A 790 -33.85 4.34 17.30
CA LYS A 790 -35.03 4.80 18.06
C LYS A 790 -35.96 5.48 17.11
N THR A 791 -37.26 5.20 17.21
CA THR A 791 -38.32 5.73 16.32
C THR A 791 -38.45 7.28 16.30
N THR A 792 -37.64 7.98 17.05
CA THR A 792 -37.65 9.44 17.18
C THR A 792 -36.47 10.17 16.52
N GLU A 793 -35.48 9.45 16.00
CA GLU A 793 -34.35 10.09 15.33
C GLU A 793 -34.68 10.25 13.85
N THR A 794 -34.60 11.49 13.34
CA THR A 794 -34.75 11.77 11.91
C THR A 794 -33.59 11.13 11.18
N PRO A 795 -33.83 10.20 10.21
CA PRO A 795 -32.72 9.57 9.49
C PRO A 795 -31.87 10.62 8.78
N CYS A 796 -30.55 10.42 8.77
CA CYS A 796 -29.62 11.20 7.98
C CYS A 796 -29.93 10.95 6.50
N GLY A 797 -30.81 11.77 5.90
CA GLY A 797 -31.03 11.82 4.46
C GLY A 797 -32.13 10.97 3.88
N GLU A 798 -33.39 11.26 4.17
CA GLU A 798 -34.38 11.28 3.11
C GLU A 798 -34.65 12.73 2.73
N VAL A 799 -33.90 13.25 1.77
CA VAL A 799 -34.42 14.32 0.92
C VAL A 799 -35.61 13.74 0.20
N SER A 800 -36.81 14.25 0.53
CA SER A 800 -38.09 13.89 -0.07
C SER A 800 -37.91 13.64 -1.57
N GLN A 801 -38.47 12.53 -2.07
CA GLN A 801 -38.65 12.26 -3.49
C GLN A 801 -39.55 13.32 -4.13
N GLY A 802 -38.98 14.50 -4.39
CA GLY A 802 -39.64 15.65 -5.03
C GLY A 802 -38.69 16.40 -5.93
N GLY A 803 -37.70 15.75 -6.42
CA GLY A 803 -36.72 16.23 -7.41
C GLY A 803 -35.78 15.12 -7.71
N LYS A 804 -35.75 14.66 -8.95
CA LYS A 804 -34.69 13.81 -9.48
C LYS A 804 -33.35 14.57 -9.34
N GLY A 805 -32.84 14.63 -8.14
CA GLY A 805 -31.48 15.06 -7.82
C GLY A 805 -30.60 13.85 -8.01
N THR A 806 -30.05 13.72 -9.19
CA THR A 806 -28.90 12.88 -9.51
C THR A 806 -27.88 13.02 -8.40
N PHE A 807 -27.54 11.94 -7.73
CA PHE A 807 -26.31 11.84 -6.96
C PHE A 807 -25.19 12.31 -7.89
N LEU A 808 -24.72 13.52 -7.69
CA LEU A 808 -23.43 13.94 -8.20
C LEU A 808 -22.38 13.18 -7.41
N LEU A 809 -22.21 11.90 -7.75
CA LEU A 809 -20.91 11.28 -7.77
C LEU A 809 -20.00 12.29 -8.47
N LEU A 810 -18.90 12.64 -7.86
CA LEU A 810 -17.75 13.26 -8.53
C LEU A 810 -17.31 12.38 -9.70
N GLN A 811 -18.13 12.31 -10.74
CA GLN A 811 -17.87 11.66 -12.02
C GLN A 811 -17.57 12.72 -13.06
N ASP A 812 -16.69 13.65 -12.76
CA ASP A 812 -16.07 14.49 -13.79
C ASP A 812 -14.55 14.46 -13.62
N ILE A 813 -13.97 13.27 -13.76
CA ILE A 813 -12.62 13.12 -14.27
C ILE A 813 -12.70 12.05 -15.33
N HIS A 814 -12.80 12.50 -16.60
CA HIS A 814 -12.74 11.63 -17.75
C HIS A 814 -11.50 10.75 -17.77
N PRO A 815 -11.61 9.47 -18.15
CA PRO A 815 -10.44 8.64 -18.39
C PRO A 815 -9.85 9.02 -19.76
N PHE A 816 -8.63 9.42 -19.77
CA PHE A 816 -7.74 9.30 -20.93
C PHE A 816 -6.85 8.07 -20.78
#